data_c28ed144588099e9e45ed402093194cd
#
_entry.id   c28ed144588099e9e45ed402093194cd
#
_cell.length_a   1.000
_cell.length_b   1.000
_cell.length_c   1.000
_cell.angle_alpha   90.00
_cell.angle_beta   90.00
_cell.angle_gamma   90.00
#
_symmetry.space_group_name_H-M   'P 1'
#
loop_
_entity.id
_entity.type
_entity.pdbx_description
1 polymer ?
#
loop_
_entity_poly.entity_id
_entity_poly.type
_entity_poly.pdbx_seq_one_letter_code
_entity_poly.pdbx_strand_id
1 'polypeptide(L)'
;MKIKTVIAINIATGLSIGNITNLVYAQQSENIGSIVVNDKAATIKERDRKGADDQYDKDESSIYISKEEIDRYKGTNPADTINHAVGVYSGDARNSGAIDPNVRGIQGQGRVPVTVDGTEQAITVWRGYNGANNRNYIDPNMISSIKVMKSATLDRNVRTSTGGGVAITTLGIDDVVDKYDKFGFDIKLETSSNSTKPRVNQLSHGIDYRDDKRLLNTLDMQKFRGIYFKDHEMLVDPRSKGNANFFNLQDNAARIAVGTRQEKFDLMLAYSYRNQGNYFAGRRGAGKFYDDIITYDPNNPNKAIDPYMPFVARIYGPNKEVANTSNEMSTWLAKLNMMLPNSQDLSLGYMHTSSHYGEIMPSQIRYHDLEGKIPQWPLANLALNTFYANYSFKPESIGWIDFRLGYWLTKTDLNSNTAGGQPREPMERDWNYEFGRDKNVAKNPAINGTLVDGIKLNQLNDRYGVSLSNKFQITPEFKVTLMGSLIDETIGSREDIFNSDSTPKGNMFRAIPREGKRREYNGTIRFDWQPTEWLSLNAGAQYISYWSRDLLKERRIAAKDINYAPYSHITARNFLLSRLLSAEEYQTIKQYIDDKGNTYNDIKGKSYERRIFIEQALNMKKDSLCDVGLIGKKLEFRITEVNHVVKWKVDENNRFVAKNNPFYNGEVDLKEEKIDPVTGLKAKKYLVDRDINNSQDEVKYSNKQKFKAPKRNEESAWAPALGATIYLAENDRIFGRYLETVRMPSIFEDTIGFSGGREPNYTPPVYLPERSHTIELGYVRNFQDLVAAENHADLRINYYNTVVTNAFDRNDRLVFTQVDKHNTAGLELLARYDNGWVFGDLGVDYRLKNEVCDEVSLMVMDPYNQFGGSECTTAGFPGGYLRTQLQPKYSIHANLGLRFLDERLEVGSRMRYHSKAKNEDEAEMMDKYPYQYAPLNNDPMSWNAVFTADAYVNYQFNKDLSFELLATNLFDEYYIDPLTRSMMPAPGRTVRFNITSRF
;
A
#
# COMPACT_ATOMS: atom_id res chain seq x y z
N MET A 1 4.35 -17.82 32.17
CA MET A 1 3.48 -17.85 33.36
C MET A 1 2.05 -17.66 32.88
N LYS A 2 1.22 -18.68 33.02
CA LYS A 2 -0.15 -18.70 32.50
C LYS A 2 -1.04 -17.80 33.37
N ILE A 3 -1.73 -16.83 32.78
CA ILE A 3 -2.85 -16.19 33.43
C ILE A 3 -4.09 -16.49 32.58
N LYS A 4 -4.89 -17.42 33.11
CA LYS A 4 -6.28 -17.61 32.72
C LYS A 4 -7.10 -16.63 33.53
N THR A 5 -7.80 -15.72 32.87
CA THR A 5 -8.85 -14.95 33.53
C THR A 5 -10.17 -15.37 32.91
N VAL A 6 -10.93 -16.14 33.63
CA VAL A 6 -12.33 -16.46 33.36
C VAL A 6 -13.15 -15.32 33.95
N ILE A 7 -13.87 -14.59 33.12
CA ILE A 7 -14.91 -13.65 33.61
C ILE A 7 -16.26 -14.37 33.53
N ALA A 8 -16.76 -14.80 34.68
CA ALA A 8 -18.15 -15.22 34.84
C ALA A 8 -18.98 -13.97 35.17
N ILE A 9 -19.92 -13.62 34.32
CA ILE A 9 -20.92 -12.60 34.62
C ILE A 9 -22.19 -13.32 35.03
N ASN A 10 -22.50 -13.28 36.34
CA ASN A 10 -23.81 -13.57 36.87
C ASN A 10 -24.68 -12.32 36.79
N ILE A 11 -25.73 -12.33 35.99
CA ILE A 11 -26.82 -11.37 36.11
C ILE A 11 -28.08 -12.15 36.40
N ALA A 12 -28.61 -11.97 37.62
CA ALA A 12 -29.88 -12.50 38.07
C ALA A 12 -30.97 -11.44 37.89
N THR A 13 -31.98 -11.83 37.16
CA THR A 13 -33.42 -11.58 37.27
C THR A 13 -33.99 -10.31 37.93
N GLY A 14 -34.84 -9.67 37.19
CA GLY A 14 -36.06 -9.04 37.66
C GLY A 14 -36.51 -7.81 36.90
N LEU A 15 -37.60 -7.96 36.11
CA LEU A 15 -38.77 -7.12 36.20
C LEU A 15 -39.67 -7.07 34.95
N SER A 16 -40.86 -7.53 35.20
CA SER A 16 -42.20 -7.15 34.74
C SER A 16 -42.52 -6.85 33.29
N ILE A 17 -43.44 -7.66 32.85
CA ILE A 17 -44.24 -7.66 31.63
C ILE A 17 -45.03 -6.36 31.47
N GLY A 18 -44.90 -5.71 30.37
CA GLY A 18 -45.80 -4.68 29.85
C GLY A 18 -46.06 -4.92 28.37
N ASN A 19 -47.29 -5.21 28.03
CA ASN A 19 -47.75 -5.44 26.66
C ASN A 19 -47.45 -4.30 25.71
N ILE A 20 -46.72 -4.57 24.64
CA ILE A 20 -46.77 -3.76 23.40
C ILE A 20 -46.89 -4.76 22.22
N THR A 21 -48.09 -4.83 21.68
CA THR A 21 -48.42 -5.47 20.44
C THR A 21 -48.27 -4.46 19.31
N ASN A 22 -47.58 -4.87 18.27
CA ASN A 22 -47.38 -4.31 16.93
C ASN A 22 -45.97 -3.71 16.73
N LEU A 23 -45.03 -4.61 16.46
CA LEU A 23 -43.80 -4.25 15.79
C LEU A 23 -43.85 -4.81 14.35
N VAL A 24 -43.83 -3.89 13.41
CA VAL A 24 -43.64 -4.16 11.98
C VAL A 24 -42.24 -4.76 11.82
N TYR A 25 -42.17 -5.97 11.27
CA TYR A 25 -40.91 -6.61 10.92
C TYR A 25 -40.14 -5.74 9.93
N ALA A 26 -39.09 -5.10 10.36
CA ALA A 26 -38.04 -4.62 9.50
C ALA A 26 -37.27 -5.84 8.98
N GLN A 27 -37.63 -6.35 7.80
CA GLN A 27 -36.85 -7.35 7.10
C GLN A 27 -35.46 -6.74 6.81
N GLN A 28 -34.43 -7.19 7.52
CA GLN A 28 -33.04 -6.94 7.14
C GLN A 28 -32.84 -7.49 5.73
N SER A 29 -32.80 -6.59 4.77
CA SER A 29 -32.53 -6.93 3.38
C SER A 29 -31.03 -7.13 3.19
N GLU A 30 -30.63 -8.39 3.10
CA GLU A 30 -29.27 -8.75 2.68
C GLU A 30 -29.19 -8.66 1.16
N ASN A 31 -28.51 -7.66 0.64
CA ASN A 31 -27.91 -7.72 -0.70
C ASN A 31 -27.19 -6.40 -1.03
N ILE A 32 -25.88 -6.36 -0.90
CA ILE A 32 -25.03 -5.52 -1.76
C ILE A 32 -23.62 -6.09 -1.72
N GLY A 33 -23.21 -6.65 -2.81
CA GLY A 33 -21.86 -7.14 -3.10
C GLY A 33 -21.94 -8.18 -4.21
N SER A 34 -21.67 -7.77 -5.38
CA SER A 34 -21.36 -8.56 -6.61
C SER A 34 -22.37 -9.57 -7.15
N ILE A 35 -23.48 -9.89 -6.50
CA ILE A 35 -24.54 -10.69 -7.12
C ILE A 35 -25.87 -10.12 -6.69
N VAL A 36 -26.44 -9.22 -7.49
CA VAL A 36 -27.85 -8.89 -7.43
C VAL A 36 -28.60 -10.03 -8.09
N VAL A 37 -29.14 -10.90 -7.27
CA VAL A 37 -30.01 -11.97 -7.76
C VAL A 37 -31.40 -11.68 -7.25
N ASN A 38 -32.27 -11.42 -8.19
CA ASN A 38 -33.71 -11.47 -8.08
C ASN A 38 -34.41 -10.57 -7.03
N ASP A 39 -34.16 -9.27 -7.10
CA ASP A 39 -35.25 -8.32 -6.81
C ASP A 39 -35.66 -7.66 -8.12
N LYS A 40 -36.95 -7.40 -8.28
CA LYS A 40 -37.52 -6.65 -9.41
C LYS A 40 -36.60 -5.46 -9.70
N ALA A 41 -36.30 -5.20 -10.98
CA ALA A 41 -35.37 -4.17 -11.42
C ALA A 41 -35.45 -2.92 -10.51
N ALA A 42 -34.35 -2.69 -9.79
CA ALA A 42 -34.23 -1.54 -8.90
C ALA A 42 -33.76 -0.33 -9.71
N THR A 43 -34.25 0.86 -9.37
CA THR A 43 -33.64 2.07 -9.92
C THR A 43 -32.24 2.29 -9.34
N ILE A 44 -31.38 3.04 -10.05
CA ILE A 44 -30.06 3.44 -9.50
C ILE A 44 -30.22 4.10 -8.13
N LYS A 45 -31.20 4.99 -7.98
CA LYS A 45 -31.49 5.68 -6.71
C LYS A 45 -31.87 4.70 -5.59
N GLU A 46 -32.70 3.68 -5.86
CA GLU A 46 -33.06 2.65 -4.87
C GLU A 46 -31.86 1.82 -4.44
N ARG A 47 -31.02 1.38 -5.40
CA ARG A 47 -29.79 0.65 -5.12
C ARG A 47 -28.82 1.45 -4.27
N ASP A 48 -28.55 2.70 -4.68
CA ASP A 48 -27.58 3.57 -4.01
C ASP A 48 -28.06 3.97 -2.62
N ARG A 49 -29.36 4.23 -2.44
CA ARG A 49 -29.96 4.46 -1.13
C ARG A 49 -29.72 3.26 -0.20
N LYS A 50 -30.04 2.04 -0.65
CA LYS A 50 -29.84 0.82 0.13
C LYS A 50 -28.36 0.64 0.51
N GLY A 51 -27.43 0.92 -0.41
CA GLY A 51 -26.01 0.87 -0.13
C GLY A 51 -25.55 1.87 0.92
N ALA A 52 -26.07 3.07 0.86
CA ALA A 52 -25.83 4.12 1.82
C ALA A 52 -26.47 3.81 3.20
N ASP A 53 -27.66 3.21 3.21
CA ASP A 53 -28.35 2.79 4.45
C ASP A 53 -27.57 1.65 5.14
N ASP A 54 -27.05 0.69 4.39
CA ASP A 54 -26.22 -0.40 4.90
C ASP A 54 -25.04 0.06 5.76
N GLN A 55 -24.50 1.27 5.57
CA GLN A 55 -23.43 1.84 6.38
C GLN A 55 -23.90 2.08 7.82
N TYR A 56 -25.19 2.37 8.01
CA TYR A 56 -25.79 2.66 9.31
C TYR A 56 -26.56 1.46 9.83
N ASP A 57 -27.11 0.60 8.97
CA ASP A 57 -27.92 -0.55 9.38
C ASP A 57 -27.08 -1.77 9.77
N LYS A 58 -25.88 -1.92 9.21
CA LYS A 58 -24.99 -3.05 9.52
C LYS A 58 -24.01 -2.71 10.63
N ASP A 59 -23.73 -3.68 11.49
CA ASP A 59 -22.83 -3.55 12.62
C ASP A 59 -21.36 -3.82 12.20
N GLU A 60 -20.98 -3.23 11.06
CA GLU A 60 -19.66 -3.33 10.46
C GLU A 60 -19.18 -1.95 10.02
N SER A 61 -17.89 -1.65 10.26
CA SER A 61 -17.30 -0.40 9.77
C SER A 61 -17.15 -0.43 8.25
N SER A 62 -18.08 0.18 7.54
CA SER A 62 -18.05 0.25 6.08
C SER A 62 -18.40 1.64 5.56
N ILE A 63 -18.00 1.90 4.32
CA ILE A 63 -18.42 3.09 3.55
C ILE A 63 -18.90 2.59 2.19
N TYR A 64 -20.01 3.16 1.74
CA TYR A 64 -20.54 2.98 0.41
C TYR A 64 -20.38 4.27 -0.38
N ILE A 65 -19.80 4.19 -1.57
CA ILE A 65 -19.65 5.32 -2.49
C ILE A 65 -20.55 5.01 -3.69
N SER A 66 -21.60 5.80 -3.84
CA SER A 66 -22.59 5.64 -4.89
C SER A 66 -22.05 6.07 -6.25
N LYS A 67 -22.73 5.65 -7.33
CA LYS A 67 -22.44 6.15 -8.68
C LYS A 67 -22.52 7.68 -8.75
N GLU A 68 -23.51 8.25 -8.11
CA GLU A 68 -23.73 9.69 -8.06
C GLU A 68 -22.58 10.42 -7.37
N GLU A 69 -22.09 9.90 -6.23
CA GLU A 69 -20.90 10.47 -5.55
C GLU A 69 -19.63 10.32 -6.40
N ILE A 70 -19.44 9.20 -7.08
CA ILE A 70 -18.32 9.02 -8.01
C ILE A 70 -18.40 10.09 -9.11
N ASP A 71 -19.56 10.28 -9.71
CA ASP A 71 -19.76 11.26 -10.77
C ASP A 71 -19.55 12.70 -10.27
N ARG A 72 -20.09 13.04 -9.08
CA ARG A 72 -19.93 14.36 -8.45
C ARG A 72 -18.47 14.73 -8.15
N TYR A 73 -17.61 13.76 -7.77
CA TYR A 73 -16.33 14.07 -7.17
C TYR A 73 -15.13 13.32 -7.77
N LYS A 74 -15.30 12.53 -8.82
CA LYS A 74 -14.16 11.85 -9.45
C LYS A 74 -13.10 12.86 -9.89
N GLY A 75 -11.89 12.63 -9.46
CA GLY A 75 -10.75 13.47 -9.80
C GLY A 75 -10.14 13.13 -11.16
N THR A 76 -8.92 13.57 -11.37
CA THR A 76 -8.14 13.29 -12.57
C THR A 76 -7.53 11.89 -12.57
N ASN A 77 -7.40 11.25 -11.41
CA ASN A 77 -6.80 9.93 -11.26
C ASN A 77 -7.86 8.95 -10.72
N PRO A 78 -7.93 7.68 -11.20
CA PRO A 78 -8.84 6.68 -10.66
C PRO A 78 -8.77 6.51 -9.14
N ALA A 79 -7.61 6.70 -8.54
CA ALA A 79 -7.42 6.67 -7.10
C ALA A 79 -8.26 7.75 -6.34
N ASP A 80 -8.65 8.82 -7.02
CA ASP A 80 -9.48 9.86 -6.39
C ASP A 80 -10.88 9.35 -6.03
N THR A 81 -11.36 8.26 -6.65
CA THR A 81 -12.68 7.70 -6.37
C THR A 81 -12.84 7.15 -4.95
N ILE A 82 -11.76 6.69 -4.32
CA ILE A 82 -11.78 6.18 -2.94
C ILE A 82 -11.42 7.25 -1.88
N ASN A 83 -10.88 8.39 -2.30
CA ASN A 83 -10.50 9.48 -1.40
C ASN A 83 -11.71 10.20 -0.76
N HIS A 84 -12.93 9.77 -1.06
CA HIS A 84 -14.16 10.27 -0.42
C HIS A 84 -14.35 9.67 0.96
N ALA A 85 -13.90 8.45 1.16
CA ALA A 85 -14.10 7.70 2.38
C ALA A 85 -13.16 8.19 3.48
N VAL A 86 -13.70 8.66 4.60
CA VAL A 86 -12.88 9.07 5.75
C VAL A 86 -12.09 7.87 6.30
N GLY A 87 -10.81 8.08 6.65
CA GLY A 87 -9.92 7.00 7.09
C GLY A 87 -9.43 6.08 5.96
N VAL A 88 -9.71 6.46 4.68
CA VAL A 88 -9.25 5.75 3.49
C VAL A 88 -8.41 6.68 2.63
N TYR A 89 -7.27 6.20 2.19
CA TYR A 89 -6.28 6.97 1.42
C TYR A 89 -5.81 6.14 0.23
N SER A 90 -5.12 6.77 -0.71
CA SER A 90 -4.50 6.07 -1.83
C SER A 90 -2.98 6.07 -1.70
N GLY A 91 -2.40 4.89 -1.62
CA GLY A 91 -0.96 4.72 -1.48
C GLY A 91 -0.15 4.97 -2.76
N ASP A 92 -0.80 4.97 -3.91
CA ASP A 92 -0.18 5.26 -5.22
C ASP A 92 -0.85 6.45 -5.92
N ALA A 93 -1.43 7.37 -5.15
CA ALA A 93 -2.02 8.57 -5.70
C ALA A 93 -1.02 9.31 -6.60
N ARG A 94 -1.50 9.81 -7.73
CA ARG A 94 -0.75 10.63 -8.69
C ARG A 94 0.30 9.89 -9.53
N ASN A 95 0.41 8.56 -9.38
CA ASN A 95 1.41 7.78 -10.10
C ASN A 95 0.74 6.50 -10.63
N SER A 96 0.93 6.16 -11.89
CA SER A 96 0.41 4.96 -12.54
C SER A 96 -1.09 4.90 -12.90
N GLY A 97 -1.94 5.77 -12.41
CA GLY A 97 -3.39 5.69 -12.67
C GLY A 97 -4.09 4.46 -12.05
N ALA A 98 -3.49 3.85 -11.03
CA ALA A 98 -4.04 2.70 -10.34
C ALA A 98 -4.72 3.08 -9.01
N ILE A 99 -5.58 2.19 -8.52
CA ILE A 99 -6.15 2.24 -7.17
C ILE A 99 -5.31 1.31 -6.27
N ASP A 100 -4.77 1.85 -5.18
CA ASP A 100 -4.08 1.11 -4.12
C ASP A 100 -4.56 1.64 -2.76
N PRO A 101 -5.60 1.04 -2.17
CA PRO A 101 -6.19 1.58 -0.96
C PRO A 101 -5.30 1.38 0.26
N ASN A 102 -5.24 2.43 1.07
CA ASN A 102 -4.76 2.40 2.45
C ASN A 102 -5.95 2.65 3.36
N VAL A 103 -6.25 1.71 4.23
CA VAL A 103 -7.38 1.78 5.15
C VAL A 103 -6.83 1.84 6.58
N ARG A 104 -7.12 2.92 7.30
CA ARG A 104 -6.66 3.12 8.69
C ARG A 104 -5.16 2.93 8.87
N GLY A 105 -4.34 3.30 7.88
CA GLY A 105 -2.90 3.15 7.90
C GLY A 105 -2.38 1.76 7.50
N ILE A 106 -3.24 0.83 7.11
CA ILE A 106 -2.85 -0.51 6.64
C ILE A 106 -2.95 -0.56 5.12
N GLN A 107 -1.87 -1.00 4.46
CA GLN A 107 -1.73 -1.01 3.00
C GLN A 107 -0.80 -2.10 2.50
N GLY A 108 -0.92 -2.44 1.24
CA GLY A 108 0.04 -3.24 0.45
C GLY A 108 -0.28 -4.72 0.42
N GLN A 109 0.33 -5.41 -0.48
CA GLN A 109 0.49 -6.86 -0.69
C GLN A 109 -0.60 -7.77 -0.08
N GLY A 110 -1.86 -7.58 -0.49
CA GLY A 110 -2.99 -8.40 -0.01
C GLY A 110 -3.52 -8.03 1.38
N ARG A 111 -3.04 -6.94 2.00
CA ARG A 111 -3.60 -6.45 3.27
C ARG A 111 -4.96 -5.79 3.11
N VAL A 112 -5.18 -5.12 1.98
CA VAL A 112 -6.48 -4.56 1.58
C VAL A 112 -6.80 -5.09 0.18
N PRO A 113 -7.40 -6.27 0.04
CA PRO A 113 -7.79 -6.80 -1.26
C PRO A 113 -8.81 -5.87 -1.94
N VAL A 114 -8.65 -5.71 -3.25
CA VAL A 114 -9.58 -4.97 -4.10
C VAL A 114 -10.20 -5.95 -5.08
N THR A 115 -11.52 -6.02 -5.09
CA THR A 115 -12.26 -6.83 -6.05
C THR A 115 -13.02 -5.94 -7.03
N VAL A 116 -13.07 -6.35 -8.30
CA VAL A 116 -13.91 -5.74 -9.33
C VAL A 116 -14.88 -6.81 -9.80
N ASP A 117 -16.19 -6.62 -9.55
CA ASP A 117 -17.22 -7.64 -9.76
C ASP A 117 -16.85 -9.02 -9.16
N GLY A 118 -16.20 -9.02 -7.98
CA GLY A 118 -15.73 -10.22 -7.29
C GLY A 118 -14.42 -10.81 -7.79
N THR A 119 -13.80 -10.28 -8.84
CA THR A 119 -12.49 -10.71 -9.37
C THR A 119 -11.35 -9.91 -8.77
N GLU A 120 -10.17 -10.49 -8.65
CA GLU A 120 -8.98 -9.80 -8.11
C GLU A 120 -7.90 -9.62 -9.16
N GLN A 121 -7.35 -8.42 -9.22
CA GLN A 121 -6.17 -8.11 -10.02
C GLN A 121 -4.88 -8.32 -9.20
N ALA A 122 -4.79 -7.68 -8.03
CA ALA A 122 -3.72 -7.82 -7.03
C ALA A 122 -2.28 -7.70 -7.61
N ILE A 123 -2.04 -6.70 -8.46
CA ILE A 123 -0.76 -6.50 -9.14
C ILE A 123 0.21 -5.83 -8.19
N THR A 124 1.22 -6.56 -7.73
CA THR A 124 2.23 -6.01 -6.84
C THR A 124 3.35 -5.33 -7.61
N VAL A 125 3.62 -4.08 -7.28
CA VAL A 125 4.64 -3.24 -7.91
C VAL A 125 5.57 -2.65 -6.86
N TRP A 126 6.88 -2.74 -7.11
CA TRP A 126 7.90 -2.16 -6.24
C TRP A 126 8.04 -0.64 -6.44
N ARG A 127 8.15 0.11 -5.34
CA ARG A 127 8.22 1.58 -5.31
C ARG A 127 9.54 2.12 -4.72
N GLY A 128 10.59 1.35 -4.79
CA GLY A 128 11.88 1.72 -4.19
C GLY A 128 11.81 1.75 -2.67
N TYR A 129 12.38 2.76 -2.05
CA TYR A 129 12.39 2.90 -0.58
C TYR A 129 10.98 3.06 0.03
N ASN A 130 9.97 3.34 -0.78
CA ASN A 130 8.59 3.47 -0.34
C ASN A 130 7.82 2.13 -0.30
N GLY A 131 8.50 1.01 -0.48
CA GLY A 131 7.94 -0.34 -0.39
C GLY A 131 7.22 -0.80 -1.65
N ALA A 132 6.20 -1.61 -1.49
CA ALA A 132 5.42 -2.19 -2.58
C ALA A 132 3.96 -1.77 -2.51
N ASN A 133 3.36 -1.53 -3.67
CA ASN A 133 1.95 -1.21 -3.84
C ASN A 133 1.20 -2.42 -4.39
N ASN A 134 -0.11 -2.47 -4.13
CA ASN A 134 -1.03 -3.45 -4.69
C ASN A 134 -1.97 -2.71 -5.64
N ARG A 135 -1.62 -2.67 -6.93
CA ARG A 135 -2.31 -1.86 -7.94
C ARG A 135 -3.50 -2.56 -8.53
N ASN A 136 -4.58 -1.81 -8.71
CA ASN A 136 -5.79 -2.26 -9.38
C ASN A 136 -6.20 -1.19 -10.40
N TYR A 137 -6.51 -1.59 -11.62
CA TYR A 137 -6.80 -0.69 -12.73
C TYR A 137 -8.24 -0.81 -13.17
N ILE A 138 -8.93 0.32 -13.16
CA ILE A 138 -10.30 0.46 -13.62
C ILE A 138 -10.58 1.89 -14.07
N ASP A 139 -11.33 2.06 -15.16
CA ASP A 139 -11.82 3.39 -15.56
C ASP A 139 -12.97 3.82 -14.62
N PRO A 140 -12.90 4.99 -13.98
CA PRO A 140 -13.99 5.50 -13.14
C PRO A 140 -15.36 5.56 -13.84
N ASN A 141 -15.40 5.73 -15.16
CA ASN A 141 -16.64 5.74 -15.94
C ASN A 141 -17.30 4.35 -16.07
N MET A 142 -16.58 3.28 -15.74
CA MET A 142 -17.12 1.92 -15.68
C MET A 142 -17.60 1.52 -14.28
N ILE A 143 -17.40 2.36 -13.27
CA ILE A 143 -17.77 2.06 -11.89
C ILE A 143 -19.23 2.45 -11.66
N SER A 144 -19.99 1.54 -11.06
CA SER A 144 -21.35 1.74 -10.59
C SER A 144 -21.40 2.04 -9.08
N SER A 145 -20.58 1.37 -8.27
CA SER A 145 -20.46 1.65 -6.84
C SER A 145 -19.16 1.10 -6.27
N ILE A 146 -18.75 1.63 -5.10
CA ILE A 146 -17.60 1.13 -4.34
C ILE A 146 -18.04 0.92 -2.89
N LYS A 147 -17.76 -0.26 -2.35
CA LYS A 147 -17.92 -0.57 -0.93
C LYS A 147 -16.55 -0.77 -0.30
N VAL A 148 -16.25 0.01 0.74
CA VAL A 148 -15.01 -0.11 1.52
C VAL A 148 -15.35 -0.71 2.87
N MET A 149 -14.79 -1.87 3.17
CA MET A 149 -14.80 -2.47 4.51
C MET A 149 -13.54 -2.01 5.24
N LYS A 150 -13.71 -1.36 6.39
CA LYS A 150 -12.57 -0.82 7.15
C LYS A 150 -11.95 -1.83 8.13
N SER A 151 -12.56 -2.97 8.28
CA SER A 151 -12.06 -4.12 9.03
C SER A 151 -12.42 -5.42 8.32
N ALA A 152 -11.89 -6.52 8.81
CA ALA A 152 -12.27 -7.83 8.33
C ALA A 152 -13.76 -8.13 8.57
N THR A 153 -14.32 -8.98 7.71
CA THR A 153 -15.68 -9.51 7.86
C THR A 153 -15.75 -10.95 7.38
N LEU A 154 -16.69 -11.71 7.94
CA LEU A 154 -17.07 -13.03 7.44
C LEU A 154 -18.27 -12.96 6.48
N ASP A 155 -18.58 -11.79 5.92
CA ASP A 155 -19.61 -11.64 4.90
C ASP A 155 -19.15 -12.32 3.59
N ARG A 156 -19.99 -13.18 3.02
CA ARG A 156 -19.71 -13.89 1.76
C ARG A 156 -19.60 -12.99 0.54
N ASN A 157 -20.04 -11.74 0.64
CA ASN A 157 -20.12 -10.81 -0.48
C ASN A 157 -18.86 -9.96 -0.66
N VAL A 158 -17.98 -9.90 0.36
CA VAL A 158 -16.80 -9.04 0.33
C VAL A 158 -15.58 -9.80 0.82
N ARG A 159 -14.54 -9.82 -0.01
CA ARG A 159 -13.25 -10.32 0.43
C ARG A 159 -12.52 -9.27 1.25
N THR A 160 -12.08 -9.67 2.44
CA THR A 160 -11.33 -8.81 3.36
C THR A 160 -10.06 -9.50 3.86
N SER A 161 -9.12 -8.70 4.37
CA SER A 161 -7.88 -9.16 4.99
C SER A 161 -7.53 -8.27 6.19
N THR A 162 -6.28 -8.24 6.62
CA THR A 162 -5.82 -7.56 7.83
C THR A 162 -6.15 -6.06 7.89
N GLY A 163 -6.28 -5.39 6.75
CA GLY A 163 -6.66 -3.97 6.64
C GLY A 163 -8.07 -3.74 6.08
N GLY A 164 -8.95 -4.75 6.08
CA GLY A 164 -10.28 -4.63 5.48
C GLY A 164 -10.29 -5.05 4.01
N GLY A 165 -11.09 -4.38 3.17
CA GLY A 165 -11.20 -4.69 1.74
C GLY A 165 -12.01 -3.66 0.96
N VAL A 166 -11.87 -3.66 -0.35
CA VAL A 166 -12.60 -2.78 -1.27
C VAL A 166 -13.29 -3.62 -2.34
N ALA A 167 -14.60 -3.47 -2.47
CA ALA A 167 -15.39 -4.10 -3.51
C ALA A 167 -15.92 -3.03 -4.48
N ILE A 168 -15.49 -3.13 -5.74
CA ILE A 168 -15.92 -2.27 -6.83
C ILE A 168 -16.92 -3.05 -7.68
N THR A 169 -18.06 -2.44 -7.92
CA THR A 169 -19.08 -2.96 -8.85
C THR A 169 -19.05 -2.13 -10.13
N THR A 170 -18.91 -2.79 -11.28
CA THR A 170 -18.99 -2.10 -12.58
C THR A 170 -20.43 -1.94 -13.04
N LEU A 171 -20.63 -1.14 -14.08
CA LEU A 171 -21.96 -0.91 -14.65
C LEU A 171 -22.72 -2.23 -14.87
N GLY A 172 -24.00 -2.20 -14.54
CA GLY A 172 -24.94 -3.28 -14.77
C GLY A 172 -26.10 -2.84 -15.67
N ILE A 173 -27.07 -3.74 -15.89
CA ILE A 173 -28.23 -3.43 -16.74
C ILE A 173 -29.03 -2.25 -16.19
N ASP A 174 -29.17 -2.12 -14.87
CA ASP A 174 -29.92 -1.03 -14.22
C ASP A 174 -29.23 0.34 -14.38
N ASP A 175 -27.94 0.37 -14.71
CA ASP A 175 -27.22 1.61 -15.02
C ASP A 175 -27.48 2.11 -16.43
N VAL A 176 -28.07 1.29 -17.31
CA VAL A 176 -28.25 1.59 -18.75
C VAL A 176 -29.71 1.55 -19.17
N VAL A 177 -30.49 0.59 -18.68
CA VAL A 177 -31.90 0.36 -19.05
C VAL A 177 -32.80 0.74 -17.88
N ASP A 178 -33.75 1.65 -18.11
CA ASP A 178 -34.69 2.03 -17.07
C ASP A 178 -35.60 0.86 -16.66
N LYS A 179 -36.16 0.95 -15.45
CA LYS A 179 -36.91 -0.15 -14.80
C LYS A 179 -38.01 -0.80 -15.67
N TYR A 180 -38.65 0.00 -16.49
CA TYR A 180 -39.82 -0.43 -17.29
C TYR A 180 -39.49 -0.58 -18.77
N ASP A 181 -38.26 -0.27 -19.18
CA ASP A 181 -37.82 -0.30 -20.56
C ASP A 181 -37.15 -1.64 -20.89
N LYS A 182 -37.27 -2.07 -22.15
CA LYS A 182 -36.61 -3.29 -22.66
C LYS A 182 -35.24 -3.04 -23.26
N PHE A 183 -34.97 -1.81 -23.63
CA PHE A 183 -33.71 -1.40 -24.25
C PHE A 183 -33.27 -0.08 -23.62
N GLY A 184 -31.98 0.11 -23.52
CA GLY A 184 -31.40 1.35 -23.06
C GLY A 184 -30.08 1.63 -23.75
N PHE A 185 -29.78 2.90 -23.86
CA PHE A 185 -28.55 3.40 -24.45
C PHE A 185 -28.04 4.58 -23.62
N ASP A 186 -26.79 4.53 -23.21
CA ASP A 186 -26.15 5.56 -22.38
C ASP A 186 -24.87 6.06 -23.04
N ILE A 187 -24.75 7.36 -23.22
CA ILE A 187 -23.54 8.04 -23.71
C ILE A 187 -23.10 9.03 -22.65
N LYS A 188 -21.83 9.01 -22.29
CA LYS A 188 -21.20 10.00 -21.44
C LYS A 188 -19.97 10.58 -22.12
N LEU A 189 -19.89 11.92 -22.20
CA LEU A 189 -18.75 12.65 -22.72
C LEU A 189 -18.19 13.55 -21.63
N GLU A 190 -16.87 13.57 -21.49
CA GLU A 190 -16.17 14.36 -20.49
C GLU A 190 -15.01 15.14 -21.12
N THR A 191 -14.78 16.34 -20.61
CA THR A 191 -13.55 17.08 -20.86
C THR A 191 -13.15 17.86 -19.64
N SER A 192 -11.85 18.00 -19.40
CA SER A 192 -11.35 18.77 -18.26
C SER A 192 -10.20 19.70 -18.61
N SER A 193 -10.04 20.70 -17.76
CA SER A 193 -8.91 21.62 -17.79
C SER A 193 -7.69 21.02 -17.06
N ASN A 194 -6.61 21.76 -16.96
CA ASN A 194 -5.43 21.43 -16.15
C ASN A 194 -4.62 20.24 -16.64
N SER A 195 -4.58 20.00 -17.95
CA SER A 195 -3.89 18.86 -18.54
C SER A 195 -3.02 19.27 -19.74
N THR A 196 -1.97 18.52 -19.98
CA THR A 196 -1.06 18.71 -21.10
C THR A 196 -0.44 17.40 -21.56
N LYS A 197 -0.33 17.21 -22.88
CA LYS A 197 0.22 15.96 -23.47
C LYS A 197 1.64 15.68 -22.95
N PRO A 198 1.97 14.45 -22.49
CA PRO A 198 3.32 14.10 -22.09
C PRO A 198 4.30 14.21 -23.25
N ARG A 199 5.55 14.56 -22.96
CA ARG A 199 6.64 14.66 -23.95
C ARG A 199 7.61 13.52 -23.71
N VAL A 200 7.26 12.36 -24.20
CA VAL A 200 8.09 11.16 -24.06
C VAL A 200 9.17 11.18 -25.14
N ASN A 201 10.42 11.29 -24.73
CA ASN A 201 11.55 11.27 -25.64
C ASN A 201 11.89 9.84 -26.06
N GLN A 202 12.36 9.70 -27.31
CA GLN A 202 12.88 8.44 -27.78
C GLN A 202 14.30 8.24 -27.22
N LEU A 203 14.53 7.10 -26.59
CA LEU A 203 15.82 6.74 -26.03
C LEU A 203 16.69 6.04 -27.08
N SER A 204 18.01 6.29 -27.03
CA SER A 204 18.99 5.63 -27.88
C SER A 204 19.36 4.26 -27.26
N HIS A 205 18.60 3.24 -27.60
CA HIS A 205 18.89 1.86 -27.22
C HIS A 205 19.67 1.14 -28.29
N GLY A 206 20.39 0.09 -27.91
CA GLY A 206 21.10 -0.80 -28.84
C GLY A 206 22.48 -0.33 -29.27
N ILE A 207 22.92 0.86 -28.86
CA ILE A 207 24.28 1.35 -29.13
C ILE A 207 25.21 1.08 -27.94
N ASP A 208 26.51 1.04 -28.20
CA ASP A 208 27.49 0.99 -27.11
C ASP A 208 27.55 2.35 -26.40
N TYR A 209 27.48 2.37 -25.06
CA TYR A 209 27.49 3.62 -24.30
C TYR A 209 28.75 4.46 -24.50
N ARG A 210 29.87 3.84 -24.89
CA ARG A 210 31.13 4.49 -25.17
C ARG A 210 31.11 5.25 -26.51
N ASP A 211 30.13 4.98 -27.38
CA ASP A 211 29.95 5.68 -28.67
C ASP A 211 28.95 6.85 -28.55
N ASP A 212 28.23 6.96 -27.46
CA ASP A 212 27.31 8.07 -27.27
C ASP A 212 28.06 9.34 -26.80
N LYS A 213 28.33 10.22 -27.76
CA LYS A 213 29.03 11.49 -27.51
C LYS A 213 28.35 12.37 -26.46
N ARG A 214 27.03 12.22 -26.27
CA ARG A 214 26.27 13.00 -25.26
C ARG A 214 26.59 12.49 -23.86
N LEU A 215 26.75 11.19 -23.70
CA LEU A 215 27.19 10.57 -22.45
C LEU A 215 28.64 10.94 -22.13
N LEU A 216 29.51 10.90 -23.11
CA LEU A 216 30.93 11.22 -22.95
C LEU A 216 31.18 12.69 -22.54
N ASN A 217 30.38 13.63 -23.06
CA ASN A 217 30.50 15.05 -22.74
C ASN A 217 29.97 15.41 -21.33
N THR A 218 29.15 14.55 -20.74
CA THR A 218 28.60 14.74 -19.37
C THR A 218 29.47 14.10 -18.29
N LEU A 219 30.49 13.33 -18.69
CA LEU A 219 31.45 12.68 -17.82
C LEU A 219 32.53 13.62 -17.28
N ASP A 220 32.15 14.60 -16.48
CA ASP A 220 33.13 15.21 -15.56
C ASP A 220 33.38 14.23 -14.40
N MET A 221 34.18 13.21 -14.75
CA MET A 221 34.41 12.00 -13.97
C MET A 221 35.10 12.23 -12.61
N GLN A 222 35.62 13.43 -12.37
CA GLN A 222 36.33 13.75 -11.14
C GLN A 222 35.40 14.21 -10.00
N LYS A 223 34.18 14.67 -10.32
CA LYS A 223 33.25 15.24 -9.34
C LYS A 223 32.20 14.26 -8.81
N PHE A 224 31.95 13.16 -9.48
CA PHE A 224 30.89 12.24 -9.11
C PHE A 224 31.40 10.80 -8.98
N ARG A 225 31.55 10.34 -7.75
CA ARG A 225 31.75 8.91 -7.42
C ARG A 225 30.44 8.12 -7.66
N GLY A 226 30.09 7.96 -8.88
CA GLY A 226 28.91 7.24 -9.31
C GLY A 226 28.45 7.85 -10.59
N ILE A 227 28.81 7.21 -11.67
CA ILE A 227 28.35 7.58 -13.00
C ILE A 227 26.91 7.11 -13.07
N TYR A 228 26.03 7.96 -12.62
CA TYR A 228 24.68 7.89 -13.09
C TYR A 228 24.72 8.56 -14.45
N PHE A 229 24.45 7.80 -15.50
CA PHE A 229 24.09 8.40 -16.77
C PHE A 229 22.91 9.30 -16.45
N LYS A 230 23.16 10.59 -16.27
CA LYS A 230 22.10 11.56 -16.09
C LYS A 230 21.28 11.48 -17.35
N ASP A 231 20.00 11.17 -17.17
CA ASP A 231 19.05 11.01 -18.27
C ASP A 231 18.69 12.37 -18.86
N HIS A 232 19.70 13.11 -19.34
CA HIS A 232 19.49 14.41 -19.98
C HIS A 232 18.49 14.31 -21.14
N GLU A 233 18.43 13.15 -21.77
CA GLU A 233 17.44 12.88 -22.83
C GLU A 233 16.01 12.82 -22.32
N MET A 234 15.82 12.54 -21.04
CA MET A 234 14.51 12.39 -20.41
C MET A 234 14.08 13.63 -19.63
N LEU A 235 15.00 14.56 -19.41
CA LEU A 235 14.69 15.80 -18.74
C LEU A 235 13.96 16.74 -19.69
N VAL A 236 12.83 17.25 -19.26
CA VAL A 236 12.02 18.22 -19.99
C VAL A 236 11.84 19.48 -19.14
N ASP A 237 11.79 20.64 -19.81
CA ASP A 237 11.46 21.89 -19.15
C ASP A 237 9.97 21.85 -18.74
N PRO A 238 9.65 21.97 -17.42
CA PRO A 238 8.26 21.89 -16.99
C PRO A 238 7.46 23.06 -17.54
N ARG A 239 6.41 22.77 -18.30
CA ARG A 239 5.48 23.80 -18.78
C ARG A 239 4.80 24.49 -17.62
N SER A 240 4.48 25.78 -17.78
CA SER A 240 3.64 26.51 -16.85
C SER A 240 2.19 26.46 -17.33
N LYS A 241 1.26 26.36 -16.39
CA LYS A 241 -0.17 26.44 -16.67
C LYS A 241 -0.50 27.84 -17.20
N GLY A 242 -0.91 27.93 -18.44
CA GLY A 242 -1.36 29.18 -19.08
C GLY A 242 -2.88 29.19 -19.28
N ASN A 243 -3.40 30.35 -19.71
CA ASN A 243 -4.83 30.49 -20.01
C ASN A 243 -5.29 29.61 -21.18
N ALA A 244 -4.36 29.21 -22.08
CA ALA A 244 -4.63 28.35 -23.21
C ALA A 244 -4.91 26.88 -22.84
N ASN A 245 -4.70 26.50 -21.57
CA ASN A 245 -4.90 25.13 -21.12
C ASN A 245 -6.31 24.90 -20.53
N PHE A 246 -7.24 25.82 -20.77
CA PHE A 246 -8.62 25.67 -20.37
C PHE A 246 -9.38 24.95 -21.49
N PHE A 247 -9.85 23.73 -21.22
CA PHE A 247 -10.55 22.85 -22.18
C PHE A 247 -9.81 22.69 -23.54
N ASN A 248 -8.54 22.37 -23.47
CA ASN A 248 -7.70 22.12 -24.65
C ASN A 248 -7.88 20.72 -25.25
N LEU A 249 -8.83 19.93 -24.78
CA LEU A 249 -9.12 18.53 -25.17
C LEU A 249 -7.94 17.54 -24.99
N GLN A 250 -6.98 17.88 -24.15
CA GLN A 250 -5.89 16.96 -23.77
C GLN A 250 -6.24 16.12 -22.52
N ASP A 251 -7.39 16.35 -21.95
CA ASP A 251 -8.04 15.48 -20.97
C ASP A 251 -9.49 15.33 -21.42
N ASN A 252 -9.82 14.15 -21.89
CA ASN A 252 -11.16 13.81 -22.36
C ASN A 252 -11.47 12.35 -22.06
N ALA A 253 -12.76 12.05 -21.91
CA ALA A 253 -13.24 10.69 -21.81
C ALA A 253 -14.59 10.54 -22.51
N ALA A 254 -14.83 9.34 -23.01
CA ALA A 254 -16.13 8.97 -23.58
C ALA A 254 -16.53 7.59 -23.10
N ARG A 255 -17.81 7.39 -22.82
CA ARG A 255 -18.40 6.08 -22.55
C ARG A 255 -19.63 5.91 -23.41
N ILE A 256 -19.81 4.71 -23.95
CA ILE A 256 -21.01 4.26 -24.61
C ILE A 256 -21.42 2.94 -23.97
N ALA A 257 -22.68 2.81 -23.56
CA ALA A 257 -23.24 1.56 -23.07
C ALA A 257 -24.59 1.30 -23.68
N VAL A 258 -24.87 0.03 -24.00
CA VAL A 258 -26.13 -0.43 -24.55
C VAL A 258 -26.61 -1.64 -23.78
N GLY A 259 -27.89 -1.75 -23.56
CA GLY A 259 -28.46 -2.88 -22.82
C GLY A 259 -29.83 -3.29 -23.31
N THR A 260 -30.15 -4.56 -23.06
CA THR A 260 -31.51 -5.08 -23.26
C THR A 260 -31.93 -5.90 -22.05
N ARG A 261 -33.15 -5.68 -21.59
CA ARG A 261 -33.79 -6.40 -20.49
C ARG A 261 -34.96 -7.21 -21.04
N GLN A 262 -34.84 -8.50 -20.90
CA GLN A 262 -35.84 -9.45 -21.35
C GLN A 262 -36.33 -10.31 -20.18
N GLU A 263 -37.44 -11.02 -20.35
CA GLU A 263 -38.02 -11.87 -19.29
C GLU A 263 -37.06 -12.94 -18.74
N LYS A 264 -36.13 -13.44 -19.57
CA LYS A 264 -35.23 -14.53 -19.22
C LYS A 264 -33.75 -14.14 -19.18
N PHE A 265 -33.40 -12.97 -19.65
CA PHE A 265 -32.03 -12.52 -19.63
C PHE A 265 -31.87 -10.99 -19.70
N ASP A 266 -30.80 -10.49 -19.16
CA ASP A 266 -30.31 -9.12 -19.35
C ASP A 266 -28.96 -9.18 -20.03
N LEU A 267 -28.75 -8.37 -21.05
CA LEU A 267 -27.44 -8.22 -21.72
C LEU A 267 -27.04 -6.75 -21.73
N MET A 268 -25.80 -6.47 -21.32
CA MET A 268 -25.21 -5.12 -21.34
C MET A 268 -23.82 -5.17 -21.94
N LEU A 269 -23.53 -4.23 -22.84
CA LEU A 269 -22.22 -3.97 -23.44
C LEU A 269 -21.84 -2.53 -23.21
N ALA A 270 -20.60 -2.29 -22.80
CA ALA A 270 -20.09 -0.93 -22.63
C ALA A 270 -18.65 -0.81 -23.13
N TYR A 271 -18.32 0.37 -23.63
CA TYR A 271 -16.98 0.78 -23.99
C TYR A 271 -16.66 2.14 -23.38
N SER A 272 -15.50 2.29 -22.80
CA SER A 272 -15.00 3.57 -22.30
C SER A 272 -13.60 3.82 -22.84
N TYR A 273 -13.35 5.06 -23.19
CA TYR A 273 -12.03 5.57 -23.53
C TYR A 273 -11.74 6.82 -22.71
N ARG A 274 -10.55 6.91 -22.15
CA ARG A 274 -10.03 8.05 -21.40
C ARG A 274 -8.64 8.40 -21.89
N ASN A 275 -8.41 9.67 -22.11
CA ASN A 275 -7.09 10.23 -22.38
C ASN A 275 -6.85 11.42 -21.46
N GLN A 276 -5.94 11.26 -20.52
CA GLN A 276 -5.51 12.27 -19.57
C GLN A 276 -4.03 12.56 -19.76
N GLY A 277 -3.68 13.82 -19.99
CA GLY A 277 -2.29 14.27 -20.05
C GLY A 277 -1.67 14.44 -18.66
N ASN A 278 -0.41 14.88 -18.60
CA ASN A 278 0.21 15.34 -17.36
C ASN A 278 -0.57 16.55 -16.82
N TYR A 279 -0.83 16.60 -15.52
CA TYR A 279 -1.48 17.75 -14.91
C TYR A 279 -0.48 18.82 -14.44
N PHE A 280 -1.00 19.97 -14.05
CA PHE A 280 -0.24 21.05 -13.41
C PHE A 280 -0.54 21.07 -11.92
N ALA A 281 0.51 21.22 -11.10
CA ALA A 281 0.41 21.31 -9.65
C ALA A 281 -0.35 22.58 -9.22
N GLY A 282 -0.89 22.58 -8.00
CA GLY A 282 -1.48 23.74 -7.38
C GLY A 282 -0.50 24.89 -7.21
N ARG A 283 -1.02 26.06 -6.92
CA ARG A 283 -0.24 27.31 -6.83
C ARG A 283 -0.04 27.77 -5.40
N ARG A 284 -1.09 27.68 -4.58
CA ARG A 284 -1.09 28.22 -3.22
C ARG A 284 -0.45 27.28 -2.22
N GLY A 285 0.26 27.80 -1.23
CA GLY A 285 0.81 26.98 -0.15
C GLY A 285 2.09 26.23 -0.47
N ALA A 286 2.65 26.35 -1.67
CA ALA A 286 3.85 25.64 -2.08
C ALA A 286 5.08 25.91 -1.20
N GLY A 287 5.14 27.06 -0.52
CA GLY A 287 6.24 27.42 0.39
C GLY A 287 6.50 26.40 1.51
N LYS A 288 5.48 25.64 1.92
CA LYS A 288 5.59 24.53 2.89
C LYS A 288 6.44 23.36 2.38
N PHE A 289 6.69 23.28 1.09
CA PHE A 289 7.38 22.20 0.40
C PHE A 289 8.69 22.66 -0.24
N TYR A 290 9.13 23.88 0.09
CA TYR A 290 10.47 24.40 -0.14
C TYR A 290 11.18 24.40 1.20
N ASP A 291 12.01 23.42 1.49
CA ASP A 291 12.86 23.51 2.65
C ASP A 291 14.17 24.20 2.29
N ASP A 292 14.47 25.30 2.98
CA ASP A 292 15.73 26.04 2.85
C ASP A 292 16.84 25.45 3.73
N ILE A 293 16.51 24.50 4.61
CA ILE A 293 17.43 23.90 5.59
C ILE A 293 18.33 22.83 4.98
N ILE A 294 18.19 22.50 3.70
CA ILE A 294 19.25 21.73 3.07
C ILE A 294 20.47 22.63 2.94
N THR A 295 21.26 22.64 3.96
CA THR A 295 22.66 22.88 3.80
C THR A 295 23.20 21.77 2.91
N TYR A 296 23.17 22.04 1.61
CA TYR A 296 24.05 21.36 0.67
C TYR A 296 25.43 21.46 1.31
N ASP A 297 25.92 20.36 1.88
CA ASP A 297 27.29 20.32 2.37
C ASP A 297 28.19 20.21 1.15
N PRO A 298 28.82 21.30 0.72
CA PRO A 298 29.69 21.26 -0.44
C PRO A 298 30.86 20.31 -0.25
N ASN A 299 31.13 19.90 1.01
CA ASN A 299 32.19 18.97 1.38
C ASN A 299 31.70 17.52 1.41
N ASN A 300 30.40 17.29 1.39
CA ASN A 300 29.83 15.97 1.34
C ASN A 300 28.67 15.88 0.31
N PRO A 301 29.02 15.86 -0.99
CA PRO A 301 28.02 15.76 -2.06
C PRO A 301 27.23 14.44 -2.05
N ASN A 302 27.65 13.49 -1.20
CA ASN A 302 26.96 12.21 -1.01
C ASN A 302 25.98 12.24 0.17
N LYS A 303 25.81 13.36 0.85
CA LYS A 303 24.71 13.52 1.79
C LYS A 303 23.45 13.48 0.96
N ALA A 304 22.91 12.28 0.84
CA ALA A 304 21.71 12.03 0.04
C ALA A 304 20.57 12.81 0.69
N ILE A 305 20.18 13.88 0.01
CA ILE A 305 18.99 14.61 0.34
C ILE A 305 17.83 13.69 -0.01
N ASP A 306 17.05 13.26 0.99
CA ASP A 306 15.81 12.54 0.70
C ASP A 306 14.80 13.54 0.12
N PRO A 307 14.35 13.33 -1.10
CA PRO A 307 13.42 14.25 -1.75
C PRO A 307 11.99 14.09 -1.26
N TYR A 308 11.76 13.20 -0.31
CA TYR A 308 10.40 12.80 -0.01
C TYR A 308 9.56 13.97 0.46
N MET A 309 10.03 14.70 1.36
CA MET A 309 9.39 15.88 1.94
C MET A 309 10.50 16.61 2.63
N PRO A 310 10.66 17.84 2.59
CA PRO A 310 9.79 18.91 2.15
C PRO A 310 10.11 19.49 0.77
N PHE A 311 10.95 18.86 -0.03
CA PHE A 311 11.57 19.46 -1.23
C PHE A 311 10.81 19.30 -2.54
N VAL A 312 9.67 18.66 -2.52
CA VAL A 312 8.94 18.31 -3.74
C VAL A 312 8.65 19.51 -4.64
N ALA A 313 8.47 20.70 -4.05
CA ALA A 313 8.23 21.93 -4.81
C ALA A 313 9.47 22.48 -5.53
N ARG A 314 10.67 22.01 -5.22
CA ARG A 314 11.88 22.34 -6.01
C ARG A 314 11.92 21.56 -7.31
N ILE A 315 11.40 20.33 -7.30
CA ILE A 315 11.35 19.46 -8.48
C ILE A 315 10.09 19.78 -9.28
N TYR A 316 8.93 19.74 -8.63
CA TYR A 316 7.64 20.02 -9.22
C TYR A 316 7.14 21.38 -8.69
N GLY A 317 7.56 22.46 -9.34
CA GLY A 317 7.21 23.81 -8.90
C GLY A 317 5.71 24.11 -8.94
N PRO A 318 5.26 25.12 -8.18
CA PRO A 318 3.87 25.52 -8.20
C PRO A 318 3.45 26.00 -9.59
N ASN A 319 2.23 25.65 -10.00
CA ASN A 319 1.68 25.96 -11.32
C ASN A 319 2.48 25.38 -12.49
N LYS A 320 3.33 24.39 -12.24
CA LYS A 320 4.14 23.69 -13.24
C LYS A 320 3.59 22.29 -13.52
N GLU A 321 3.95 21.79 -14.71
CA GLU A 321 3.66 20.42 -15.14
C GLU A 321 4.29 19.40 -14.18
N VAL A 322 3.52 18.40 -13.82
CA VAL A 322 3.98 17.23 -13.08
C VAL A 322 4.07 16.08 -14.08
N ALA A 323 5.29 15.77 -14.52
CA ALA A 323 5.55 14.71 -15.48
C ALA A 323 5.20 13.33 -14.90
N ASN A 324 5.02 12.33 -15.77
CA ASN A 324 4.69 10.94 -15.42
C ASN A 324 3.31 10.77 -14.75
N THR A 325 2.38 11.66 -15.02
CA THR A 325 1.02 11.62 -14.46
C THR A 325 -0.08 11.42 -15.51
N SER A 326 0.31 11.21 -16.76
CA SER A 326 -0.62 10.92 -17.86
C SER A 326 -1.19 9.50 -17.76
N ASN A 327 -2.40 9.31 -18.25
CA ASN A 327 -3.06 8.02 -18.33
C ASN A 327 -4.02 7.96 -19.53
N GLU A 328 -3.73 7.08 -20.48
CA GLU A 328 -4.63 6.72 -21.56
C GLU A 328 -5.16 5.32 -21.30
N MET A 329 -6.49 5.15 -21.24
CA MET A 329 -7.14 3.89 -20.89
C MET A 329 -8.34 3.63 -21.79
N SER A 330 -8.45 2.40 -22.26
CA SER A 330 -9.66 1.90 -22.91
C SER A 330 -10.17 0.66 -22.19
N THR A 331 -11.48 0.57 -21.99
CA THR A 331 -12.12 -0.56 -21.32
C THR A 331 -13.34 -1.02 -22.08
N TRP A 332 -13.41 -2.31 -22.35
CA TRP A 332 -14.59 -3.03 -22.83
C TRP A 332 -15.20 -3.81 -21.67
N LEU A 333 -16.51 -3.77 -21.55
CA LEU A 333 -17.28 -4.49 -20.55
C LEU A 333 -18.49 -5.16 -21.19
N ALA A 334 -18.69 -6.45 -20.91
CA ALA A 334 -19.87 -7.22 -21.33
C ALA A 334 -20.42 -7.97 -20.13
N LYS A 335 -21.72 -7.89 -19.90
CA LYS A 335 -22.44 -8.62 -18.84
C LYS A 335 -23.69 -9.28 -19.38
N LEU A 336 -23.90 -10.53 -19.03
CA LEU A 336 -25.09 -11.33 -19.35
C LEU A 336 -25.62 -11.94 -18.06
N ASN A 337 -26.84 -11.62 -17.67
CA ASN A 337 -27.54 -12.27 -16.59
C ASN A 337 -28.69 -13.11 -17.17
N MET A 338 -28.77 -14.36 -16.79
CA MET A 338 -29.79 -15.29 -17.23
C MET A 338 -30.63 -15.73 -16.03
N MET A 339 -31.91 -15.48 -16.09
CA MET A 339 -32.91 -15.93 -15.11
C MET A 339 -33.42 -17.32 -15.54
N LEU A 340 -33.00 -18.34 -14.80
CA LEU A 340 -33.36 -19.73 -15.05
C LEU A 340 -34.57 -20.14 -14.20
N PRO A 341 -35.31 -21.21 -14.59
CA PRO A 341 -36.45 -21.67 -13.79
C PRO A 341 -36.08 -21.99 -12.34
N ASN A 342 -37.07 -21.93 -11.44
CA ASN A 342 -36.95 -22.29 -10.02
C ASN A 342 -35.96 -21.38 -9.21
N SER A 343 -35.99 -20.06 -9.42
CA SER A 343 -35.14 -19.09 -8.71
C SER A 343 -33.65 -19.40 -8.82
N GLN A 344 -33.20 -19.70 -10.01
CA GLN A 344 -31.81 -19.85 -10.38
C GLN A 344 -31.38 -18.69 -11.27
N ASP A 345 -30.17 -18.20 -11.06
CA ASP A 345 -29.60 -17.15 -11.88
C ASP A 345 -28.16 -17.48 -12.26
N LEU A 346 -27.78 -17.12 -13.46
CA LEU A 346 -26.43 -17.26 -13.99
C LEU A 346 -25.94 -15.90 -14.52
N SER A 347 -24.92 -15.34 -13.92
CA SER A 347 -24.29 -14.09 -14.35
C SER A 347 -22.92 -14.36 -14.95
N LEU A 348 -22.70 -13.87 -16.16
CA LEU A 348 -21.41 -13.92 -16.86
C LEU A 348 -20.93 -12.50 -17.11
N GLY A 349 -19.64 -12.27 -16.91
CA GLY A 349 -19.02 -10.99 -17.18
C GLY A 349 -17.65 -11.10 -17.79
N TYR A 350 -17.34 -10.21 -18.70
CA TYR A 350 -16.03 -10.04 -19.30
C TYR A 350 -15.63 -8.58 -19.33
N MET A 351 -14.40 -8.29 -18.94
CA MET A 351 -13.82 -6.96 -19.02
C MET A 351 -12.40 -7.03 -19.58
N HIS A 352 -12.13 -6.17 -20.56
CA HIS A 352 -10.79 -5.95 -21.10
C HIS A 352 -10.38 -4.50 -20.89
N THR A 353 -9.23 -4.28 -20.23
CA THR A 353 -8.67 -2.94 -20.03
C THR A 353 -7.27 -2.88 -20.61
N SER A 354 -7.04 -1.88 -21.44
CA SER A 354 -5.70 -1.50 -21.94
C SER A 354 -5.37 -0.11 -21.43
N SER A 355 -4.17 0.07 -20.90
CA SER A 355 -3.72 1.38 -20.38
C SER A 355 -2.28 1.66 -20.75
N HIS A 356 -2.01 2.93 -21.13
CA HIS A 356 -0.68 3.52 -21.31
C HIS A 356 -0.57 4.67 -20.31
N TYR A 357 0.34 4.57 -19.36
CA TYR A 357 0.40 5.55 -18.28
C TYR A 357 1.82 5.97 -17.94
N GLY A 358 1.95 7.19 -17.43
CA GLY A 358 3.18 7.70 -16.88
C GLY A 358 3.42 7.18 -15.48
N GLU A 359 4.65 6.81 -15.19
CA GLU A 359 5.10 6.52 -13.84
C GLU A 359 6.59 6.80 -13.67
N ILE A 360 6.98 7.08 -12.44
CA ILE A 360 8.37 7.15 -12.03
C ILE A 360 8.52 6.48 -10.67
N MET A 361 9.63 5.76 -10.46
CA MET A 361 9.93 5.24 -9.12
C MET A 361 10.22 6.42 -8.19
N PRO A 362 9.49 6.60 -7.07
CA PRO A 362 9.65 7.76 -6.20
C PRO A 362 11.09 8.01 -5.74
N SER A 363 11.82 6.94 -5.42
CA SER A 363 13.23 7.05 -5.02
C SER A 363 14.18 7.59 -6.11
N GLN A 364 13.72 7.67 -7.37
CA GLN A 364 14.50 8.21 -8.49
C GLN A 364 14.24 9.70 -8.73
N ILE A 365 13.20 10.28 -8.15
CA ILE A 365 12.85 11.71 -8.33
C ILE A 365 13.99 12.62 -7.87
N ARG A 366 14.70 12.27 -6.81
CA ARG A 366 15.77 13.06 -6.18
C ARG A 366 16.97 13.40 -7.08
N TYR A 367 17.19 12.64 -8.14
CA TYR A 367 18.38 12.81 -8.98
C TYR A 367 18.24 13.93 -10.00
N HIS A 368 17.13 14.66 -10.03
CA HIS A 368 16.75 15.58 -11.08
C HIS A 368 16.68 17.05 -10.66
N ASP A 369 17.11 17.37 -9.45
CA ASP A 369 16.97 18.71 -8.84
C ASP A 369 17.91 19.78 -9.45
N LEU A 370 18.90 19.41 -10.26
CA LEU A 370 20.03 20.30 -10.48
C LEU A 370 19.88 21.32 -11.63
N GLU A 371 18.78 21.28 -12.42
CA GLU A 371 18.69 22.10 -13.65
C GLU A 371 17.32 22.77 -13.88
N GLY A 372 16.40 22.71 -12.92
CA GLY A 372 15.02 23.22 -13.10
C GLY A 372 14.18 22.42 -14.10
N LYS A 373 14.68 21.24 -14.53
CA LYS A 373 14.00 20.31 -15.42
C LYS A 373 13.39 19.16 -14.63
N ILE A 374 12.39 18.51 -15.21
CA ILE A 374 11.71 17.36 -14.62
C ILE A 374 11.91 16.11 -15.49
N PRO A 375 11.99 14.91 -14.89
CA PRO A 375 12.10 13.68 -15.66
C PRO A 375 10.72 13.28 -16.21
N GLN A 376 10.66 13.02 -17.53
CA GLN A 376 9.53 12.36 -18.17
C GLN A 376 10.00 10.98 -18.65
N TRP A 377 9.64 9.95 -17.91
CA TRP A 377 9.99 8.57 -18.23
C TRP A 377 9.13 8.00 -19.37
N PRO A 378 9.57 6.94 -20.02
CA PRO A 378 8.75 6.19 -20.97
C PRO A 378 7.43 5.76 -20.32
N LEU A 379 6.38 5.64 -21.13
CA LEU A 379 5.09 5.19 -20.61
C LEU A 379 5.14 3.69 -20.30
N ALA A 380 4.51 3.32 -19.22
CA ALA A 380 4.22 1.94 -18.88
C ALA A 380 2.98 1.45 -19.64
N ASN A 381 2.84 0.14 -19.81
CA ASN A 381 1.75 -0.48 -20.56
C ASN A 381 1.11 -1.60 -19.76
N LEU A 382 -0.21 -1.66 -19.79
CA LEU A 382 -1.01 -2.69 -19.17
C LEU A 382 -2.01 -3.26 -20.17
N ALA A 383 -2.12 -4.58 -20.22
CA ALA A 383 -3.25 -5.30 -20.81
C ALA A 383 -3.84 -6.24 -19.74
N LEU A 384 -5.11 -6.07 -19.46
CA LEU A 384 -5.82 -6.79 -18.41
C LEU A 384 -7.09 -7.40 -18.98
N ASN A 385 -7.25 -8.71 -18.80
CA ASN A 385 -8.47 -9.43 -19.16
C ASN A 385 -9.05 -10.08 -17.91
N THR A 386 -10.34 -9.88 -17.70
CA THR A 386 -11.07 -10.42 -16.57
C THR A 386 -12.34 -11.11 -17.05
N PHE A 387 -12.60 -12.29 -16.52
CA PHE A 387 -13.83 -13.04 -16.78
C PHE A 387 -14.38 -13.55 -15.45
N TYR A 388 -15.70 -13.57 -15.31
CA TYR A 388 -16.38 -14.25 -14.21
C TYR A 388 -17.65 -14.98 -14.65
N ALA A 389 -18.00 -16.00 -13.89
CA ALA A 389 -19.26 -16.73 -13.99
C ALA A 389 -19.77 -16.99 -12.56
N ASN A 390 -20.96 -16.49 -12.26
CA ASN A 390 -21.58 -16.65 -10.96
C ASN A 390 -22.94 -17.31 -11.13
N TYR A 391 -23.16 -18.37 -10.38
CA TYR A 391 -24.43 -19.08 -10.33
C TYR A 391 -25.02 -18.96 -8.94
N SER A 392 -26.32 -18.73 -8.86
CA SER A 392 -27.07 -18.75 -7.61
C SER A 392 -28.34 -19.57 -7.72
N PHE A 393 -28.70 -20.19 -6.60
CA PHE A 393 -29.92 -20.96 -6.44
C PHE A 393 -30.51 -20.67 -5.06
N LYS A 394 -31.69 -20.03 -5.06
CA LYS A 394 -32.38 -19.64 -3.82
C LYS A 394 -33.90 -19.85 -3.99
N PRO A 395 -34.40 -21.10 -3.88
CA PRO A 395 -35.81 -21.37 -3.99
C PRO A 395 -36.62 -20.77 -2.83
N GLU A 396 -37.71 -20.07 -3.12
CA GLU A 396 -38.53 -19.38 -2.11
C GLU A 396 -39.12 -20.33 -1.05
N SER A 397 -39.40 -21.55 -1.43
CA SER A 397 -40.05 -22.54 -0.52
C SER A 397 -39.10 -23.29 0.38
N ILE A 398 -37.79 -23.15 0.22
CA ILE A 398 -36.77 -23.95 0.93
C ILE A 398 -35.74 -23.06 1.58
N GLY A 399 -35.92 -22.72 2.86
CA GLY A 399 -34.99 -21.87 3.62
C GLY A 399 -33.57 -22.44 3.81
N TRP A 400 -33.35 -23.70 3.48
CA TRP A 400 -32.04 -24.36 3.62
C TRP A 400 -31.12 -24.12 2.43
N ILE A 401 -31.61 -23.52 1.35
CA ILE A 401 -30.86 -23.32 0.12
C ILE A 401 -30.81 -21.82 -0.18
N ASP A 402 -29.65 -21.25 -0.03
CA ASP A 402 -29.23 -20.00 -0.62
C ASP A 402 -27.78 -20.24 -1.10
N PHE A 403 -27.69 -21.05 -2.15
CA PHE A 403 -26.45 -21.55 -2.71
C PHE A 403 -25.88 -20.59 -3.74
N ARG A 404 -24.56 -20.38 -3.70
CA ARG A 404 -23.82 -19.60 -4.68
C ARG A 404 -22.52 -20.31 -5.06
N LEU A 405 -22.24 -20.29 -6.35
CA LEU A 405 -21.00 -20.78 -6.95
C LEU A 405 -20.42 -19.67 -7.83
N GLY A 406 -19.20 -19.30 -7.59
CA GLY A 406 -18.48 -18.31 -8.38
C GLY A 406 -17.18 -18.85 -8.96
N TYR A 407 -16.90 -18.48 -10.19
CA TYR A 407 -15.63 -18.69 -10.85
C TYR A 407 -15.15 -17.37 -11.46
N TRP A 408 -13.87 -17.07 -11.35
CA TRP A 408 -13.28 -15.91 -12.01
C TRP A 408 -11.87 -16.20 -12.50
N LEU A 409 -11.44 -15.46 -13.51
CA LEU A 409 -10.13 -15.50 -14.11
C LEU A 409 -9.68 -14.08 -14.43
N THR A 410 -8.44 -13.75 -14.07
CA THR A 410 -7.77 -12.48 -14.42
C THR A 410 -6.43 -12.78 -15.04
N LYS A 411 -6.16 -12.19 -16.21
CA LYS A 411 -4.87 -12.26 -16.89
C LYS A 411 -4.31 -10.88 -17.12
N THR A 412 -3.11 -10.65 -16.62
CA THR A 412 -2.44 -9.36 -16.69
C THR A 412 -1.11 -9.48 -17.40
N ASP A 413 -0.85 -8.53 -18.28
CA ASP A 413 0.44 -8.29 -18.91
C ASP A 413 0.83 -6.84 -18.68
N LEU A 414 1.85 -6.64 -17.86
CA LEU A 414 2.28 -5.33 -17.38
C LEU A 414 3.75 -5.10 -17.75
N ASN A 415 4.02 -3.99 -18.43
CA ASN A 415 5.36 -3.43 -18.56
C ASN A 415 5.44 -2.16 -17.72
N SER A 416 6.07 -2.24 -16.56
CA SER A 416 6.19 -1.15 -15.59
C SER A 416 7.61 -0.59 -15.53
N ASN A 417 7.75 0.67 -15.12
CA ASN A 417 9.04 1.34 -14.96
C ASN A 417 9.49 1.28 -13.49
N THR A 418 9.68 0.09 -12.96
CA THR A 418 9.91 -0.14 -11.52
C THR A 418 11.10 -1.06 -11.23
N ALA A 419 11.95 -1.31 -12.22
CA ALA A 419 13.12 -2.18 -12.04
C ALA A 419 14.27 -1.54 -11.24
N GLY A 420 14.17 -0.26 -10.88
CA GLY A 420 15.15 0.45 -10.03
C GLY A 420 16.43 0.88 -10.72
N GLY A 421 16.54 0.63 -12.03
CA GLY A 421 17.62 1.10 -12.87
C GLY A 421 17.39 2.52 -13.38
N GLN A 422 18.20 2.91 -14.34
CA GLN A 422 18.00 4.12 -15.12
C GLN A 422 17.23 3.77 -16.40
N PRO A 423 16.46 4.69 -16.99
CA PRO A 423 15.77 4.45 -18.27
C PRO A 423 16.67 3.94 -19.38
N ARG A 424 17.94 4.30 -19.30
CA ARG A 424 18.96 3.84 -20.21
C ARG A 424 20.22 3.46 -19.42
N GLU A 425 20.56 2.20 -19.43
CA GLU A 425 21.74 1.64 -18.75
C GLU A 425 22.56 0.75 -19.67
N PRO A 426 23.90 0.74 -19.55
CA PRO A 426 24.71 -0.26 -20.23
C PRO A 426 24.55 -1.63 -19.58
N MET A 427 24.45 -2.67 -20.37
CA MET A 427 24.39 -4.06 -19.89
C MET A 427 25.58 -4.42 -19.02
N GLU A 428 26.75 -3.92 -19.37
CA GLU A 428 27.97 -4.07 -18.62
C GLU A 428 28.83 -2.81 -18.73
N ARG A 429 29.53 -2.46 -17.67
CA ARG A 429 30.40 -1.28 -17.61
C ARG A 429 31.85 -1.67 -17.49
N ASP A 430 32.71 -0.95 -18.18
CA ASP A 430 34.16 -1.03 -17.98
C ASP A 430 34.62 -0.02 -16.93
N TRP A 431 35.03 -0.53 -15.79
CA TRP A 431 35.42 0.29 -14.64
C TRP A 431 36.71 1.09 -14.90
N ASN A 432 37.63 0.58 -15.76
CA ASN A 432 38.85 1.30 -16.09
C ASN A 432 38.55 2.50 -16.96
N TYR A 433 37.64 2.34 -17.90
CA TYR A 433 37.15 3.42 -18.76
C TYR A 433 36.37 4.45 -17.93
N GLU A 434 35.44 3.99 -17.10
CA GLU A 434 34.56 4.85 -16.32
C GLU A 434 35.31 5.66 -15.27
N PHE A 435 36.35 5.12 -14.65
CA PHE A 435 37.16 5.85 -13.69
C PHE A 435 38.35 6.60 -14.32
N GLY A 436 38.39 6.71 -15.65
CA GLY A 436 39.42 7.44 -16.34
C GLY A 436 40.83 6.85 -16.19
N ARG A 437 40.94 5.58 -15.73
CA ARG A 437 42.20 4.87 -15.55
C ARG A 437 42.83 4.49 -16.87
N ASP A 438 42.00 4.15 -17.85
CA ASP A 438 42.38 3.87 -19.22
C ASP A 438 41.30 4.35 -20.18
N LYS A 439 41.56 5.42 -20.90
CA LYS A 439 40.66 5.97 -21.88
C LYS A 439 40.70 5.22 -23.24
N ASN A 440 41.70 4.40 -23.45
CA ASN A 440 41.94 3.64 -24.66
C ASN A 440 41.57 2.15 -24.51
N VAL A 441 40.81 1.78 -23.49
CA VAL A 441 40.34 0.41 -23.33
C VAL A 441 39.62 -0.02 -24.61
N ALA A 442 40.21 -0.99 -25.28
CA ALA A 442 39.61 -1.54 -26.49
C ALA A 442 38.22 -2.09 -26.18
N LYS A 443 37.27 -1.84 -27.08
CA LYS A 443 35.94 -2.45 -26.97
C LYS A 443 36.13 -3.96 -26.91
N ASN A 444 35.81 -4.54 -25.76
CA ASN A 444 35.91 -5.98 -25.56
C ASN A 444 34.54 -6.59 -25.92
N PRO A 445 34.48 -7.50 -26.93
CA PRO A 445 33.22 -8.17 -27.28
C PRO A 445 32.64 -8.99 -26.08
N ALA A 446 33.45 -9.38 -25.11
CA ALA A 446 33.00 -10.03 -23.88
C ALA A 446 32.33 -9.06 -22.91
N ILE A 447 32.58 -7.75 -23.06
CA ILE A 447 31.95 -6.71 -22.24
C ILE A 447 30.89 -6.06 -23.13
N ASN A 448 29.65 -6.39 -22.91
CA ASN A 448 28.55 -5.81 -23.67
C ASN A 448 28.14 -4.46 -23.08
N GLY A 449 28.71 -3.39 -23.62
CA GLY A 449 28.36 -2.01 -23.25
C GLY A 449 27.06 -1.48 -23.88
N THR A 450 26.23 -2.34 -24.48
CA THR A 450 24.99 -1.96 -25.14
C THR A 450 24.02 -1.28 -24.16
N LEU A 451 23.47 -0.15 -24.57
CA LEU A 451 22.45 0.56 -23.81
C LEU A 451 21.11 -0.17 -23.92
N VAL A 452 20.53 -0.46 -22.76
CA VAL A 452 19.24 -1.12 -22.60
C VAL A 452 18.32 -0.33 -21.68
N ASP A 453 17.06 -0.68 -21.65
CA ASP A 453 16.08 -0.12 -20.73
C ASP A 453 16.26 -0.77 -19.34
N GLY A 454 16.85 -0.04 -18.41
CA GLY A 454 17.15 -0.51 -17.05
C GLY A 454 16.04 -0.33 -16.05
N ILE A 455 14.96 0.38 -16.41
CA ILE A 455 13.81 0.62 -15.51
C ILE A 455 12.63 -0.29 -15.80
N LYS A 456 12.53 -0.82 -17.00
CA LYS A 456 11.40 -1.61 -17.46
C LYS A 456 11.42 -3.00 -16.85
N LEU A 457 10.27 -3.41 -16.33
CA LEU A 457 10.02 -4.76 -15.84
C LEU A 457 8.74 -5.30 -16.49
N ASN A 458 8.85 -6.42 -17.20
CA ASN A 458 7.67 -7.15 -17.65
C ASN A 458 7.19 -8.10 -16.56
N GLN A 459 5.90 -8.07 -16.28
CA GLN A 459 5.23 -8.96 -15.34
C GLN A 459 3.97 -9.51 -15.97
N LEU A 460 3.88 -10.83 -16.02
CA LEU A 460 2.68 -11.59 -16.30
C LEU A 460 2.09 -12.02 -14.95
N ASN A 461 0.79 -11.82 -14.76
CA ASN A 461 0.09 -12.30 -13.57
C ASN A 461 -1.23 -12.93 -13.99
N ASP A 462 -1.32 -14.25 -13.86
CA ASP A 462 -2.53 -15.01 -14.12
C ASP A 462 -3.09 -15.49 -12.78
N ARG A 463 -4.36 -15.16 -12.54
CA ARG A 463 -5.08 -15.55 -11.32
C ARG A 463 -6.42 -16.14 -11.68
N TYR A 464 -6.84 -17.16 -10.95
CA TYR A 464 -8.23 -17.61 -10.98
C TYR A 464 -8.71 -17.97 -9.57
N GLY A 465 -10.00 -17.83 -9.36
CA GLY A 465 -10.64 -18.20 -8.11
C GLY A 465 -11.92 -18.97 -8.33
N VAL A 466 -12.19 -19.87 -7.39
CA VAL A 466 -13.46 -20.58 -7.27
C VAL A 466 -13.98 -20.34 -5.87
N SER A 467 -15.24 -20.02 -5.75
CA SER A 467 -15.90 -19.84 -4.46
C SER A 467 -17.24 -20.56 -4.44
N LEU A 468 -17.59 -21.13 -3.32
CA LEU A 468 -18.89 -21.69 -3.08
C LEU A 468 -19.40 -21.28 -1.71
N SER A 469 -20.68 -21.08 -1.57
CA SER A 469 -21.30 -20.83 -0.27
C SER A 469 -22.75 -21.29 -0.25
N ASN A 470 -23.21 -21.65 0.93
CA ASN A 470 -24.63 -21.84 1.19
C ASN A 470 -25.00 -21.23 2.54
N LYS A 471 -26.18 -20.63 2.59
CA LYS A 471 -26.76 -20.09 3.82
C LYS A 471 -27.97 -20.94 4.19
N PHE A 472 -27.97 -21.43 5.40
CA PHE A 472 -28.99 -22.27 6.00
C PHE A 472 -29.81 -21.42 6.98
N GLN A 473 -31.09 -21.20 6.70
CA GLN A 473 -32.04 -20.65 7.66
C GLN A 473 -32.55 -21.81 8.51
N ILE A 474 -32.00 -22.00 9.72
CA ILE A 474 -32.36 -23.11 10.62
C ILE A 474 -33.67 -22.82 11.33
N THR A 475 -33.77 -21.60 11.92
CA THR A 475 -34.98 -21.00 12.44
C THR A 475 -35.08 -19.56 11.95
N PRO A 476 -36.18 -18.85 12.09
CA PRO A 476 -36.24 -17.42 11.76
C PRO A 476 -35.15 -16.59 12.42
N GLU A 477 -34.74 -16.97 13.63
CA GLU A 477 -33.77 -16.26 14.46
C GLU A 477 -32.33 -16.79 14.30
N PHE A 478 -32.14 -17.97 13.69
CA PHE A 478 -30.82 -18.61 13.63
C PHE A 478 -30.44 -19.03 12.23
N LYS A 479 -29.28 -18.53 11.77
CA LYS A 479 -28.73 -18.77 10.44
C LYS A 479 -27.31 -19.31 10.54
N VAL A 480 -26.97 -20.21 9.64
CA VAL A 480 -25.61 -20.73 9.47
C VAL A 480 -25.15 -20.50 8.03
N THR A 481 -23.99 -19.93 7.84
CA THR A 481 -23.39 -19.73 6.52
C THR A 481 -22.09 -20.51 6.44
N LEU A 482 -21.97 -21.34 5.40
CA LEU A 482 -20.74 -22.05 5.06
C LEU A 482 -20.17 -21.48 3.78
N MET A 483 -18.86 -21.25 3.74
CA MET A 483 -18.16 -20.73 2.58
C MET A 483 -16.85 -21.49 2.37
N GLY A 484 -16.51 -21.69 1.11
CA GLY A 484 -15.22 -22.22 0.70
C GLY A 484 -14.69 -21.44 -0.52
N SER A 485 -13.40 -21.19 -0.56
CA SER A 485 -12.77 -20.61 -1.74
C SER A 485 -11.37 -21.15 -1.99
N LEU A 486 -10.99 -21.13 -3.26
CA LEU A 486 -9.66 -21.46 -3.74
C LEU A 486 -9.20 -20.32 -4.66
N ILE A 487 -7.97 -19.87 -4.49
CA ILE A 487 -7.32 -18.92 -5.38
C ILE A 487 -5.98 -19.49 -5.81
N ASP A 488 -5.75 -19.49 -7.11
CA ASP A 488 -4.47 -19.88 -7.72
C ASP A 488 -3.88 -18.66 -8.41
N GLU A 489 -2.61 -18.44 -8.22
CA GLU A 489 -1.87 -17.32 -8.78
C GLU A 489 -0.57 -17.81 -9.39
N THR A 490 -0.26 -17.34 -10.60
CA THR A 490 0.99 -17.58 -11.28
C THR A 490 1.56 -16.25 -11.75
N ILE A 491 2.79 -15.94 -11.36
CA ILE A 491 3.53 -14.79 -11.88
C ILE A 491 4.70 -15.26 -12.73
N GLY A 492 5.02 -14.46 -13.75
CA GLY A 492 6.11 -14.72 -14.67
C GLY A 492 6.51 -13.49 -15.46
N SER A 493 7.38 -13.68 -16.45
CA SER A 493 7.78 -12.63 -17.40
C SER A 493 7.90 -13.22 -18.79
N ARG A 494 7.67 -12.39 -19.82
CA ARG A 494 8.00 -12.76 -21.20
C ARG A 494 9.51 -12.64 -21.50
N GLU A 495 10.20 -11.84 -20.72
CA GLU A 495 11.61 -11.58 -20.92
C GLU A 495 12.44 -12.58 -20.16
N ASP A 496 13.05 -13.54 -20.86
CA ASP A 496 14.13 -14.33 -20.31
C ASP A 496 15.42 -13.50 -20.36
N ILE A 497 15.63 -12.68 -19.31
CA ILE A 497 16.84 -11.86 -19.15
C ILE A 497 18.07 -12.76 -19.02
N PHE A 498 17.87 -14.03 -18.77
CA PHE A 498 18.89 -15.04 -18.60
C PHE A 498 18.85 -16.01 -19.76
N ASN A 499 19.56 -15.69 -20.87
CA ASN A 499 19.93 -16.76 -21.78
C ASN A 499 20.58 -17.90 -20.99
N SER A 500 20.32 -19.11 -21.40
CA SER A 500 20.55 -20.37 -20.67
C SER A 500 21.92 -20.54 -19.99
N ASP A 501 22.92 -19.72 -20.32
CA ASP A 501 24.30 -19.85 -19.87
C ASP A 501 24.88 -18.60 -19.18
N SER A 502 24.12 -17.53 -18.99
CA SER A 502 24.69 -16.28 -18.51
C SER A 502 24.14 -15.85 -17.14
N THR A 503 25.06 -15.59 -16.21
CA THR A 503 24.85 -14.67 -15.11
C THR A 503 24.31 -13.35 -15.62
N PRO A 504 23.37 -12.71 -14.91
CA PRO A 504 22.93 -11.35 -15.26
C PRO A 504 24.16 -10.45 -15.33
N LYS A 505 24.43 -9.90 -16.49
CA LYS A 505 25.56 -9.01 -16.69
C LYS A 505 25.21 -7.60 -16.26
N GLY A 506 26.03 -6.99 -15.43
CA GLY A 506 25.93 -5.60 -15.03
C GLY A 506 24.66 -5.26 -14.22
N ASN A 507 24.07 -4.11 -14.49
CA ASN A 507 22.90 -3.59 -13.76
C ASN A 507 21.58 -4.33 -14.06
N MET A 508 21.54 -5.23 -15.01
CA MET A 508 20.36 -6.09 -15.28
C MET A 508 19.99 -6.97 -14.09
N PHE A 509 20.91 -7.17 -13.16
CA PHE A 509 20.62 -7.80 -11.85
C PHE A 509 19.43 -7.12 -11.13
N ARG A 510 19.20 -5.82 -11.33
CA ARG A 510 18.08 -5.09 -10.74
C ARG A 510 16.73 -5.43 -11.38
N ALA A 511 16.74 -5.92 -12.61
CA ALA A 511 15.55 -6.22 -13.39
C ALA A 511 15.14 -7.71 -13.35
N ILE A 512 15.62 -8.49 -12.39
CA ILE A 512 15.26 -9.91 -12.26
C ILE A 512 13.74 -10.03 -12.09
N PRO A 513 13.01 -10.59 -13.07
CA PRO A 513 11.58 -10.80 -12.94
C PRO A 513 11.32 -11.90 -11.91
N ARG A 514 10.19 -11.81 -11.22
CA ARG A 514 9.72 -12.86 -10.34
C ARG A 514 8.96 -13.91 -11.13
N GLU A 515 9.24 -15.17 -10.86
CA GLU A 515 8.47 -16.28 -11.41
C GLU A 515 8.02 -17.18 -10.26
N GLY A 516 6.74 -17.40 -10.12
CA GLY A 516 6.23 -18.17 -9.00
C GLY A 516 4.82 -18.67 -9.21
N LYS A 517 4.43 -19.59 -8.35
CA LYS A 517 3.07 -20.11 -8.26
C LYS A 517 2.63 -20.16 -6.81
N ARG A 518 1.39 -19.73 -6.55
CA ARG A 518 0.80 -19.72 -5.22
C ARG A 518 -0.63 -20.22 -5.28
N ARG A 519 -1.05 -20.94 -4.26
CA ARG A 519 -2.44 -21.34 -4.09
C ARG A 519 -2.88 -21.15 -2.65
N GLU A 520 -4.07 -20.63 -2.49
CA GLU A 520 -4.69 -20.39 -1.19
C GLU A 520 -6.05 -21.04 -1.12
N TYR A 521 -6.32 -21.70 -0.01
CA TYR A 521 -7.61 -22.29 0.33
C TYR A 521 -8.18 -21.56 1.52
N ASN A 522 -9.48 -21.31 1.50
CA ASN A 522 -10.19 -20.65 2.58
C ASN A 522 -11.49 -21.38 2.86
N GLY A 523 -11.75 -21.70 4.12
CA GLY A 523 -13.02 -22.25 4.59
C GLY A 523 -13.55 -21.39 5.72
N THR A 524 -14.82 -21.00 5.68
CA THR A 524 -15.43 -20.14 6.69
C THR A 524 -16.75 -20.71 7.15
N ILE A 525 -16.99 -20.67 8.46
CA ILE A 525 -18.28 -20.91 9.09
C ILE A 525 -18.71 -19.67 9.83
N ARG A 526 -19.97 -19.27 9.68
CA ARG A 526 -20.57 -18.13 10.36
C ARG A 526 -21.92 -18.50 10.91
N PHE A 527 -22.20 -18.09 12.14
CA PHE A 527 -23.44 -18.22 12.86
C PHE A 527 -23.99 -16.82 13.12
N ASP A 528 -25.25 -16.58 12.76
CA ASP A 528 -25.98 -15.37 13.08
C ASP A 528 -27.21 -15.79 13.90
N TRP A 529 -27.36 -15.26 15.11
CA TRP A 529 -28.40 -15.63 16.07
C TRP A 529 -29.00 -14.41 16.74
N GLN A 530 -30.31 -14.28 16.66
CA GLN A 530 -31.08 -13.22 17.32
C GLN A 530 -32.02 -13.85 18.37
N PRO A 531 -31.49 -14.19 19.57
CA PRO A 531 -32.28 -14.88 20.60
C PRO A 531 -33.43 -14.05 21.14
N THR A 532 -33.36 -12.73 21.07
CA THR A 532 -34.39 -11.78 21.49
C THR A 532 -34.41 -10.56 20.57
N GLU A 533 -35.48 -9.77 20.65
CA GLU A 533 -35.59 -8.53 19.83
C GLU A 533 -34.50 -7.50 20.14
N TRP A 534 -34.00 -7.49 21.36
CA TRP A 534 -32.98 -6.53 21.80
C TRP A 534 -31.53 -7.01 21.67
N LEU A 535 -31.28 -8.30 21.30
CA LEU A 535 -29.94 -8.88 21.24
C LEU A 535 -29.72 -9.65 19.95
N SER A 536 -28.66 -9.31 19.22
CA SER A 536 -28.15 -10.09 18.09
C SER A 536 -26.72 -10.52 18.36
N LEU A 537 -26.42 -11.78 18.08
CA LEU A 537 -25.10 -12.38 18.27
C LEU A 537 -24.59 -12.93 16.92
N ASN A 538 -23.33 -12.74 16.64
CA ASN A 538 -22.67 -13.40 15.54
C ASN A 538 -21.36 -14.03 16.00
N ALA A 539 -21.06 -15.19 15.45
CA ALA A 539 -19.83 -15.92 15.72
C ALA A 539 -19.37 -16.63 14.46
N GLY A 540 -18.09 -16.85 14.33
CA GLY A 540 -17.57 -17.61 13.21
C GLY A 540 -16.09 -17.87 13.30
N ALA A 541 -15.60 -18.63 12.34
CA ALA A 541 -14.18 -18.89 12.20
C ALA A 541 -13.82 -19.09 10.73
N GLN A 542 -12.63 -18.65 10.38
CA GLN A 542 -12.04 -18.83 9.07
C GLN A 542 -10.80 -19.70 9.20
N TYR A 543 -10.68 -20.70 8.34
CA TYR A 543 -9.47 -21.50 8.16
C TYR A 543 -8.82 -21.12 6.86
N ILE A 544 -7.54 -20.75 6.89
CA ILE A 544 -6.77 -20.39 5.70
C ILE A 544 -5.56 -21.30 5.63
N SER A 545 -5.28 -21.82 4.44
CA SER A 545 -4.10 -22.61 4.14
C SER A 545 -3.54 -22.19 2.79
N TYR A 546 -2.23 -22.12 2.67
CA TYR A 546 -1.58 -21.79 1.40
C TYR A 546 -0.33 -22.60 1.16
N TRP A 547 0.10 -22.60 -0.10
CA TRP A 547 1.44 -22.96 -0.49
C TRP A 547 1.93 -22.06 -1.63
N SER A 548 3.25 -21.87 -1.69
CA SER A 548 3.92 -21.15 -2.78
C SER A 548 5.21 -21.82 -3.23
N ARG A 549 5.60 -21.55 -4.48
CA ARG A 549 6.82 -22.04 -5.12
C ARG A 549 7.48 -20.92 -5.89
N ASP A 550 8.79 -20.78 -5.75
CA ASP A 550 9.63 -19.93 -6.58
C ASP A 550 10.12 -20.72 -7.80
N LEU A 551 9.46 -20.52 -8.94
CA LEU A 551 9.71 -21.26 -10.17
C LEU A 551 11.04 -20.87 -10.82
N LEU A 552 11.46 -19.60 -10.69
CA LEU A 552 12.75 -19.14 -11.18
C LEU A 552 13.89 -19.86 -10.43
N LYS A 553 13.83 -19.87 -9.11
CA LYS A 553 14.80 -20.55 -8.28
C LYS A 553 14.83 -22.06 -8.56
N GLU A 554 13.68 -22.70 -8.68
CA GLU A 554 13.58 -24.12 -9.03
C GLU A 554 14.24 -24.43 -10.37
N ARG A 555 13.94 -23.65 -11.41
CA ARG A 555 14.52 -23.81 -12.75
C ARG A 555 16.03 -23.63 -12.74
N ARG A 556 16.55 -22.61 -12.05
CA ARG A 556 17.98 -22.32 -11.95
C ARG A 556 18.73 -23.38 -11.15
N ILE A 557 18.17 -23.87 -10.06
CA ILE A 557 18.75 -24.98 -9.28
C ILE A 557 18.77 -26.26 -10.10
N ALA A 558 17.73 -26.57 -10.86
CA ALA A 558 17.69 -27.71 -11.76
C ALA A 558 18.77 -27.63 -12.87
N ALA A 559 19.03 -26.41 -13.35
CA ALA A 559 20.11 -26.12 -14.31
C ALA A 559 21.51 -26.09 -13.67
N LYS A 560 21.62 -26.37 -12.37
CA LYS A 560 22.87 -26.30 -11.58
C LYS A 560 23.53 -24.92 -11.57
N ASP A 561 22.74 -23.87 -11.67
CA ASP A 561 23.24 -22.49 -11.59
C ASP A 561 23.72 -22.20 -10.16
N ILE A 562 25.02 -22.03 -10.00
CA ILE A 562 25.65 -21.83 -8.69
C ILE A 562 25.21 -20.53 -8.01
N ASN A 563 24.76 -19.53 -8.79
CA ASN A 563 24.33 -18.25 -8.25
C ASN A 563 22.98 -18.35 -7.51
N TYR A 564 22.20 -19.39 -7.79
CA TYR A 564 20.92 -19.66 -7.14
C TYR A 564 20.99 -20.78 -6.11
N ALA A 565 22.11 -21.48 -6.05
CA ALA A 565 22.29 -22.54 -5.07
C ALA A 565 22.46 -21.92 -3.68
N PRO A 566 21.83 -22.49 -2.62
CA PRO A 566 22.05 -22.00 -1.28
C PRO A 566 23.54 -22.11 -0.93
N TYR A 567 24.14 -20.97 -0.59
CA TYR A 567 25.57 -20.90 -0.31
C TYR A 567 25.91 -21.52 1.04
N SER A 568 25.03 -21.27 2.03
CA SER A 568 25.20 -21.75 3.38
C SER A 568 23.86 -21.84 4.11
N HIS A 569 23.80 -22.65 5.14
CA HIS A 569 22.75 -22.64 6.12
C HIS A 569 23.26 -21.91 7.37
N ILE A 570 22.56 -20.89 7.80
CA ILE A 570 22.94 -20.10 8.97
C ILE A 570 22.34 -20.77 10.20
N THR A 571 23.18 -21.28 11.11
CA THR A 571 22.72 -21.82 12.40
C THR A 571 22.76 -20.78 13.51
N ALA A 572 23.63 -19.81 13.37
CA ALA A 572 23.74 -18.67 14.26
C ALA A 572 24.33 -17.48 13.52
N ARG A 573 24.02 -16.27 13.97
CA ARG A 573 24.66 -15.05 13.48
C ARG A 573 25.54 -14.47 14.57
N ASN A 574 26.69 -13.93 14.17
CA ASN A 574 27.57 -13.25 15.06
C ASN A 574 27.21 -11.77 15.14
N PHE A 575 27.14 -11.25 16.35
CA PHE A 575 26.98 -9.83 16.63
C PHE A 575 28.25 -9.33 17.31
N LEU A 576 28.74 -8.20 16.87
CA LEU A 576 29.79 -7.49 17.58
C LEU A 576 29.14 -6.73 18.73
N LEU A 577 29.71 -6.88 19.91
CA LEU A 577 29.25 -6.17 21.10
C LEU A 577 30.26 -5.10 21.46
N SER A 578 29.77 -3.90 21.75
CA SER A 578 30.57 -2.84 22.30
C SER A 578 30.32 -2.71 23.80
N ARG A 579 31.32 -2.33 24.53
CA ARG A 579 31.19 -1.96 25.94
C ARG A 579 31.15 -0.45 26.12
N LEU A 580 30.55 0.01 27.20
CA LEU A 580 30.66 1.38 27.61
C LEU A 580 32.07 1.69 28.13
N LEU A 581 32.56 2.85 27.76
CA LEU A 581 33.83 3.37 28.31
C LEU A 581 33.61 3.92 29.71
N SER A 582 34.63 3.83 30.57
CA SER A 582 34.68 4.63 31.80
C SER A 582 34.88 6.11 31.43
N ALA A 583 34.60 6.99 32.38
CA ALA A 583 34.85 8.43 32.19
C ALA A 583 36.32 8.71 31.93
N GLU A 584 37.22 8.00 32.61
CA GLU A 584 38.67 8.10 32.46
C GLU A 584 39.15 7.63 31.08
N GLU A 585 38.71 6.46 30.66
CA GLU A 585 39.00 5.91 29.33
C GLU A 585 38.54 6.86 28.22
N TYR A 586 37.32 7.43 28.36
CA TYR A 586 36.82 8.39 27.42
C TYR A 586 37.68 9.66 27.36
N GLN A 587 38.06 10.23 28.49
CA GLN A 587 38.87 11.43 28.51
C GLN A 587 40.27 11.18 27.90
N THR A 588 40.89 10.05 28.18
CA THR A 588 42.16 9.66 27.57
C THR A 588 42.09 9.59 26.05
N ILE A 589 41.05 8.95 25.53
CA ILE A 589 40.81 8.85 24.08
C ILE A 589 40.50 10.21 23.46
N LYS A 590 39.65 11.01 24.11
CA LYS A 590 39.30 12.34 23.65
C LYS A 590 40.54 13.26 23.60
N GLN A 591 41.33 13.28 24.63
CA GLN A 591 42.57 14.07 24.68
C GLN A 591 43.54 13.69 23.54
N TYR A 592 43.72 12.42 23.28
CA TYR A 592 44.54 11.96 22.15
C TYR A 592 44.05 12.50 20.81
N ILE A 593 42.75 12.59 20.64
CA ILE A 593 42.17 13.07 19.40
C ILE A 593 42.24 14.58 19.28
N ASP A 594 41.98 15.28 20.36
CA ASP A 594 42.12 16.72 20.42
C ASP A 594 43.59 17.16 20.15
N ASP A 595 44.55 16.43 20.70
CA ASP A 595 45.99 16.71 20.54
C ASP A 595 46.50 16.44 19.11
N LYS A 596 45.90 15.49 18.42
CA LYS A 596 46.31 15.12 17.04
C LYS A 596 45.57 15.88 15.94
N GLY A 597 44.65 16.78 16.30
CA GLY A 597 43.94 17.65 15.35
C GLY A 597 43.12 16.93 14.29
N ASN A 598 42.59 15.76 14.63
CA ASN A 598 41.91 14.91 13.64
C ASN A 598 40.44 15.25 13.51
N THR A 599 40.08 15.89 12.42
CA THR A 599 38.73 15.85 11.87
C THR A 599 38.50 14.52 11.14
N TYR A 600 37.27 14.02 11.16
CA TYR A 600 36.87 12.72 10.61
C TYR A 600 37.24 12.50 9.12
N ASN A 601 37.53 13.55 8.40
CA ASN A 601 37.82 13.50 6.96
C ASN A 601 39.25 13.14 6.56
N ASP A 602 40.18 12.98 7.54
CA ASP A 602 41.58 12.76 7.25
C ASP A 602 42.01 11.29 7.37
N ILE A 603 41.18 10.36 6.98
CA ILE A 603 41.14 8.95 7.37
C ILE A 603 42.04 8.03 6.56
N LYS A 604 42.56 8.43 5.40
CA LYS A 604 43.39 7.53 4.59
C LYS A 604 44.83 7.45 5.13
N GLY A 605 45.06 6.54 6.07
CA GLY A 605 46.38 6.21 6.63
C GLY A 605 46.50 6.28 8.14
N LYS A 606 45.72 7.10 8.82
CA LYS A 606 45.82 7.33 10.28
C LYS A 606 44.85 6.48 11.11
N SER A 607 43.94 5.78 10.51
CA SER A 607 42.96 4.92 11.22
C SER A 607 43.63 3.74 11.94
N TYR A 608 44.72 3.24 11.39
CA TYR A 608 45.46 2.14 11.99
C TYR A 608 46.21 2.56 13.24
N GLU A 609 46.94 3.69 13.21
CA GLU A 609 47.65 4.23 14.36
C GLU A 609 46.72 4.61 15.52
N ARG A 610 45.57 5.20 15.18
CA ARG A 610 44.54 5.53 16.15
C ARG A 610 44.00 4.26 16.82
N ARG A 611 43.72 3.22 16.04
CA ARG A 611 43.24 1.92 16.55
C ARG A 611 44.25 1.34 17.55
N ILE A 612 45.54 1.28 17.20
CA ILE A 612 46.60 0.78 18.09
C ILE A 612 46.68 1.60 19.38
N PHE A 613 46.61 2.92 19.28
CA PHE A 613 46.62 3.78 20.48
C PHE A 613 45.45 3.47 21.42
N ILE A 614 44.24 3.34 20.87
CA ILE A 614 43.05 3.06 21.67
C ILE A 614 43.13 1.67 22.29
N GLU A 615 43.59 0.65 21.55
CA GLU A 615 43.83 -0.68 22.09
C GLU A 615 44.79 -0.65 23.25
N GLN A 616 45.85 0.12 23.14
CA GLN A 616 46.83 0.28 24.23
C GLN A 616 46.25 1.04 25.42
N ALA A 617 45.57 2.18 25.20
CA ALA A 617 44.97 2.98 26.25
C ALA A 617 43.90 2.21 27.04
N LEU A 618 43.20 1.30 26.39
CA LEU A 618 42.17 0.44 27.00
C LEU A 618 42.68 -0.90 27.48
N ASN A 619 44.02 -1.14 27.42
CA ASN A 619 44.64 -2.41 27.75
C ASN A 619 44.02 -3.61 27.01
N MET A 620 43.71 -3.41 25.74
CA MET A 620 43.09 -4.37 24.89
C MET A 620 44.15 -5.17 24.11
N LYS A 621 43.78 -6.37 23.65
CA LYS A 621 44.64 -7.15 22.77
C LYS A 621 44.78 -6.45 21.41
N LYS A 622 46.01 -6.46 20.86
CA LYS A 622 46.27 -5.89 19.52
C LYS A 622 45.33 -6.50 18.48
N ASP A 623 44.84 -5.69 17.59
CA ASP A 623 43.87 -6.05 16.54
C ASP A 623 42.52 -6.56 17.08
N SER A 624 42.14 -6.13 18.30
CA SER A 624 40.83 -6.48 18.90
C SER A 624 39.75 -5.48 18.59
N LEU A 625 40.05 -4.29 18.07
CA LEU A 625 39.09 -3.30 17.61
C LEU A 625 38.76 -3.48 16.14
N CYS A 626 37.51 -3.53 15.80
CA CYS A 626 37.09 -3.58 14.40
C CYS A 626 36.70 -2.24 13.83
N ASP A 627 36.22 -1.33 14.66
CA ASP A 627 35.86 0.02 14.21
C ASP A 627 35.95 1.04 15.35
N VAL A 628 36.28 2.29 14.98
CA VAL A 628 36.30 3.43 15.89
C VAL A 628 35.49 4.54 15.25
N GLY A 629 34.28 4.72 15.72
CA GLY A 629 33.35 5.71 15.20
C GLY A 629 33.07 6.87 16.12
N LEU A 630 32.91 8.07 15.54
CA LEU A 630 32.41 9.26 16.22
C LEU A 630 30.88 9.24 16.13
N ILE A 631 30.15 9.39 17.25
CA ILE A 631 28.70 9.38 17.30
C ILE A 631 28.18 10.62 18.04
N GLY A 632 27.50 11.54 17.31
CA GLY A 632 26.83 12.72 17.82
C GLY A 632 27.73 13.96 18.07
N LYS A 633 27.11 15.10 18.27
CA LYS A 633 27.78 16.40 18.46
C LYS A 633 28.45 16.61 19.84
N LYS A 634 28.19 15.70 20.78
CA LYS A 634 28.64 15.90 22.18
C LYS A 634 29.44 14.76 22.76
N LEU A 635 29.41 13.52 22.19
CA LEU A 635 30.00 12.33 22.82
C LEU A 635 30.29 11.26 21.79
N GLU A 636 31.52 11.03 21.52
CA GLU A 636 31.74 10.74 20.15
C GLU A 636 32.61 9.51 19.90
N PHE A 637 32.84 8.66 20.90
CA PHE A 637 33.59 7.42 20.71
C PHE A 637 32.82 6.20 21.17
N ARG A 638 32.64 5.28 20.25
CA ARG A 638 32.29 3.90 20.56
C ARG A 638 33.35 2.98 20.01
N ILE A 639 33.79 2.07 20.87
CA ILE A 639 34.78 1.08 20.53
C ILE A 639 34.11 -0.27 20.54
N THR A 640 34.18 -0.96 19.41
CA THR A 640 33.65 -2.30 19.27
C THR A 640 34.78 -3.28 19.48
N GLU A 641 34.69 -4.14 20.49
CA GLU A 641 35.66 -5.19 20.75
C GLU A 641 35.35 -6.43 19.93
N VAL A 642 36.27 -6.83 19.03
CA VAL A 642 36.11 -8.03 18.21
C VAL A 642 36.04 -9.30 19.06
N ASN A 643 36.63 -9.28 20.27
CA ASN A 643 36.64 -10.44 21.17
C ASN A 643 35.27 -10.75 21.81
N HIS A 644 34.30 -9.84 21.70
CA HIS A 644 32.96 -10.05 22.19
C HIS A 644 31.98 -10.38 21.06
N VAL A 645 32.34 -11.35 20.23
CA VAL A 645 31.44 -11.92 19.23
C VAL A 645 30.48 -12.87 19.91
N VAL A 646 29.22 -12.51 19.89
CA VAL A 646 28.16 -13.32 20.47
C VAL A 646 27.38 -13.99 19.36
N LYS A 647 27.17 -15.31 19.51
CA LYS A 647 26.36 -16.09 18.59
C LYS A 647 24.89 -16.00 18.97
N TRP A 648 24.10 -15.39 18.13
CA TRP A 648 22.66 -15.38 18.27
C TRP A 648 22.07 -16.49 17.42
N LYS A 649 21.52 -17.52 18.08
CA LYS A 649 20.92 -18.66 17.41
C LYS A 649 19.67 -18.23 16.63
N VAL A 650 19.55 -18.79 15.44
CA VAL A 650 18.33 -18.73 14.65
C VAL A 650 17.52 -20.01 14.87
N ASP A 651 16.21 -19.94 14.61
CA ASP A 651 15.36 -21.14 14.62
C ASP A 651 15.56 -21.97 13.34
N GLU A 652 14.84 -23.07 13.25
CA GLU A 652 14.87 -23.97 12.07
C GLU A 652 14.46 -23.29 10.76
N ASN A 653 13.74 -22.16 10.85
CA ASN A 653 13.32 -21.34 9.75
C ASN A 653 14.23 -20.14 9.48
N ASN A 654 15.45 -20.15 10.08
CA ASN A 654 16.46 -19.08 9.94
C ASN A 654 15.99 -17.71 10.48
N ARG A 655 15.07 -17.70 11.46
CA ARG A 655 14.56 -16.48 12.10
C ARG A 655 15.29 -16.22 13.41
N PHE A 656 15.53 -14.95 13.72
CA PHE A 656 15.96 -14.57 15.06
C PHE A 656 14.81 -14.75 16.04
N VAL A 657 15.05 -15.48 17.09
CA VAL A 657 14.08 -15.68 18.16
C VAL A 657 14.70 -15.19 19.46
N ALA A 658 14.04 -14.30 20.16
CA ALA A 658 14.54 -13.73 21.41
C ALA A 658 14.95 -14.78 22.43
N LYS A 659 14.19 -15.89 22.54
CA LYS A 659 14.52 -17.03 23.40
C LYS A 659 15.83 -17.74 23.05
N ASN A 660 16.34 -17.58 21.82
CA ASN A 660 17.59 -18.15 21.34
C ASN A 660 18.77 -17.18 21.53
N ASN A 661 18.50 -15.96 21.99
CA ASN A 661 19.54 -15.00 22.30
C ASN A 661 20.39 -15.54 23.48
N PRO A 662 21.73 -15.68 23.32
CA PRO A 662 22.58 -16.17 24.40
C PRO A 662 22.55 -15.28 25.65
N PHE A 663 22.11 -14.03 25.52
CA PHE A 663 21.96 -13.09 26.65
C PHE A 663 20.62 -13.24 27.39
N TYR A 664 19.67 -14.02 26.87
CA TYR A 664 18.40 -14.28 27.53
C TYR A 664 18.49 -15.32 28.65
N ASN A 665 19.54 -16.11 28.68
CA ASN A 665 19.69 -17.24 29.60
C ASN A 665 20.39 -16.90 30.93
N GLY A 666 20.35 -15.66 31.34
CA GLY A 666 20.80 -15.24 32.65
C GLY A 666 22.30 -14.90 32.80
N GLU A 667 23.13 -15.18 31.81
CA GLU A 667 24.53 -14.75 31.85
C GLU A 667 24.70 -13.26 31.47
N VAL A 668 23.90 -12.78 30.52
CA VAL A 668 23.87 -11.37 30.12
C VAL A 668 22.46 -11.00 29.74
N ASP A 669 21.84 -10.09 30.49
CA ASP A 669 20.52 -9.56 30.16
C ASP A 669 20.66 -8.33 29.29
N LEU A 670 20.22 -8.40 28.03
CA LEU A 670 20.20 -7.27 27.12
C LEU A 670 19.24 -6.15 27.59
N LYS A 671 18.31 -6.49 28.48
CA LYS A 671 17.39 -5.53 29.10
C LYS A 671 18.01 -4.83 30.31
N GLU A 672 19.18 -5.31 30.79
CA GLU A 672 19.88 -4.65 31.89
C GLU A 672 20.35 -3.26 31.45
N GLU A 673 19.72 -2.24 32.02
CA GLU A 673 20.10 -0.86 31.81
C GLU A 673 21.28 -0.48 32.69
N LYS A 674 22.28 0.18 32.12
CA LYS A 674 23.39 0.81 32.86
C LYS A 674 23.39 2.30 32.56
N ILE A 675 23.87 3.06 33.52
CA ILE A 675 24.13 4.48 33.29
C ILE A 675 25.48 4.59 32.59
N ASP A 676 25.48 5.18 31.40
CA ASP A 676 26.72 5.49 30.67
C ASP A 676 27.53 6.50 31.51
N PRO A 677 28.76 6.16 31.94
CA PRO A 677 29.54 7.02 32.82
C PRO A 677 29.94 8.34 32.16
N VAL A 678 29.86 8.42 30.85
CA VAL A 678 30.23 9.62 30.08
C VAL A 678 29.05 10.52 29.82
N THR A 679 27.90 9.93 29.42
CA THR A 679 26.72 10.70 29.05
C THR A 679 25.73 10.91 30.20
N GLY A 680 25.83 10.08 31.25
CA GLY A 680 24.85 10.03 32.32
C GLY A 680 23.49 9.45 31.90
N LEU A 681 23.39 8.94 30.67
CA LEU A 681 22.15 8.36 30.12
C LEU A 681 22.07 6.86 30.42
N LYS A 682 20.84 6.36 30.50
CA LYS A 682 20.61 4.92 30.59
C LYS A 682 20.95 4.25 29.27
N ALA A 683 21.70 3.17 29.35
CA ALA A 683 22.13 2.41 28.18
C ALA A 683 22.03 0.90 28.46
N LYS A 684 21.76 0.13 27.42
CA LYS A 684 21.81 -1.34 27.48
C LYS A 684 23.24 -1.79 27.66
N LYS A 685 23.45 -2.93 28.31
CA LYS A 685 24.80 -3.41 28.73
C LYS A 685 25.75 -3.63 27.56
N TYR A 686 25.21 -4.02 26.42
CA TYR A 686 25.96 -4.32 25.21
C TYR A 686 25.38 -3.61 23.99
N LEU A 687 26.29 -3.02 23.22
CA LEU A 687 25.97 -2.52 21.89
C LEU A 687 26.06 -3.68 20.91
N VAL A 688 25.01 -3.89 20.14
CA VAL A 688 24.98 -4.85 19.04
C VAL A 688 25.35 -4.12 17.77
N ASP A 689 26.44 -4.54 17.11
CA ASP A 689 26.79 -3.97 15.82
C ASP A 689 25.77 -4.37 14.76
N ARG A 690 25.44 -3.39 13.93
CA ARG A 690 24.50 -3.50 12.84
C ARG A 690 24.96 -4.43 11.71
N ASP A 691 26.24 -4.69 11.58
CA ASP A 691 26.80 -5.48 10.50
C ASP A 691 26.66 -6.99 10.74
N ILE A 692 25.40 -7.44 10.68
CA ILE A 692 24.98 -8.81 10.87
C ILE A 692 25.51 -9.78 9.78
N ASN A 693 26.30 -9.30 8.82
CA ASN A 693 26.64 -10.07 7.61
C ASN A 693 27.79 -11.02 7.75
N ASN A 694 28.58 -10.90 8.77
CA ASN A 694 29.68 -11.83 9.00
C ASN A 694 29.18 -13.05 9.77
N SER A 695 28.34 -13.87 9.12
CA SER A 695 28.00 -15.19 9.62
C SER A 695 29.19 -16.11 9.52
N GLN A 696 29.83 -16.41 10.65
CA GLN A 696 30.93 -17.33 10.69
C GLN A 696 30.50 -18.80 10.90
N ASP A 697 29.28 -19.04 11.32
CA ASP A 697 28.71 -20.36 11.51
C ASP A 697 27.86 -20.82 10.33
N GLU A 698 28.50 -20.94 9.20
CA GLU A 698 27.86 -21.42 7.99
C GLU A 698 28.05 -22.93 7.86
N VAL A 699 26.95 -23.66 7.79
CA VAL A 699 26.99 -25.04 7.32
C VAL A 699 27.16 -25.04 5.81
N LYS A 700 28.37 -25.38 5.34
CA LYS A 700 28.62 -25.47 3.90
C LYS A 700 27.90 -26.68 3.32
N TYR A 701 27.05 -26.44 2.34
CA TYR A 701 26.36 -27.51 1.65
C TYR A 701 27.29 -28.27 0.68
N SER A 702 27.18 -29.59 0.65
CA SER A 702 27.70 -30.39 -0.45
C SER A 702 26.99 -30.07 -1.76
N ASN A 703 27.62 -30.37 -2.91
CA ASN A 703 26.98 -30.13 -4.22
C ASN A 703 25.60 -30.80 -4.34
N LYS A 704 25.43 -32.00 -3.76
CA LYS A 704 24.13 -32.69 -3.74
C LYS A 704 23.08 -31.90 -2.97
N GLN A 705 23.45 -31.26 -1.89
CA GLN A 705 22.53 -30.41 -1.08
C GLN A 705 22.24 -29.06 -1.75
N LYS A 706 23.29 -28.44 -2.38
CA LYS A 706 23.16 -27.17 -3.07
C LYS A 706 22.13 -27.21 -4.19
N PHE A 707 22.09 -28.31 -4.94
CA PHE A 707 21.20 -28.47 -6.08
C PHE A 707 19.98 -29.36 -5.80
N LYS A 708 19.62 -29.53 -4.53
CA LYS A 708 18.37 -30.18 -4.16
C LYS A 708 17.20 -29.26 -4.49
N ALA A 709 16.14 -29.82 -5.06
CA ALA A 709 14.93 -29.06 -5.35
C ALA A 709 14.42 -28.31 -4.09
N PRO A 710 14.13 -27.00 -4.19
CA PRO A 710 13.60 -26.24 -3.04
C PRO A 710 12.26 -26.82 -2.58
N LYS A 711 12.03 -26.78 -1.29
CA LYS A 711 10.70 -27.08 -0.76
C LYS A 711 9.75 -25.92 -1.06
N ARG A 712 8.48 -26.24 -1.24
CA ARG A 712 7.44 -25.21 -1.27
C ARG A 712 7.26 -24.59 0.13
N ASN A 713 6.94 -23.31 0.16
CA ASN A 713 6.50 -22.67 1.39
C ASN A 713 5.03 -23.04 1.62
N GLU A 714 4.67 -23.38 2.83
CA GLU A 714 3.29 -23.75 3.18
C GLU A 714 3.02 -23.42 4.64
N GLU A 715 1.83 -22.88 4.90
CA GLU A 715 1.34 -22.55 6.24
C GLU A 715 -0.18 -22.64 6.28
N SER A 716 -0.73 -22.76 7.49
CA SER A 716 -2.18 -22.73 7.73
C SER A 716 -2.50 -22.10 9.08
N ALA A 717 -3.68 -21.51 9.19
CA ALA A 717 -4.12 -20.87 10.42
C ALA A 717 -5.64 -20.78 10.54
N TRP A 718 -6.12 -20.71 11.78
CA TRP A 718 -7.49 -20.39 12.13
C TRP A 718 -7.60 -18.93 12.59
N ALA A 719 -8.71 -18.28 12.26
CA ALA A 719 -9.04 -16.91 12.65
C ALA A 719 -10.51 -16.85 13.14
N PRO A 720 -10.75 -16.73 14.44
CA PRO A 720 -12.09 -16.61 15.00
C PRO A 720 -12.63 -15.19 14.88
N ALA A 721 -13.97 -15.06 14.88
CA ALA A 721 -14.70 -13.81 14.91
C ALA A 721 -15.91 -13.92 15.82
N LEU A 722 -16.17 -12.88 16.62
CA LEU A 722 -17.29 -12.77 17.54
C LEU A 722 -17.87 -11.35 17.46
N GLY A 723 -19.19 -11.23 17.58
CA GLY A 723 -19.85 -9.95 17.65
C GLY A 723 -21.17 -10.03 18.40
N ALA A 724 -21.55 -8.90 18.99
CA ALA A 724 -22.81 -8.73 19.66
C ALA A 724 -23.38 -7.35 19.41
N THR A 725 -24.69 -7.25 19.20
CA THR A 725 -25.42 -6.00 19.05
C THR A 725 -26.55 -5.96 20.08
N ILE A 726 -26.65 -4.85 20.76
CA ILE A 726 -27.71 -4.56 21.73
C ILE A 726 -28.54 -3.41 21.17
N TYR A 727 -29.80 -3.66 20.88
CA TYR A 727 -30.77 -2.65 20.50
C TYR A 727 -31.33 -2.00 21.76
N LEU A 728 -30.97 -0.74 21.98
CA LEU A 728 -31.39 0.03 23.17
C LEU A 728 -32.80 0.58 23.00
N ALA A 729 -33.15 0.93 21.77
CA ALA A 729 -34.47 1.35 21.33
C ALA A 729 -34.60 1.04 19.82
N GLU A 730 -35.74 1.33 19.22
CA GLU A 730 -36.00 1.14 17.78
C GLU A 730 -34.94 1.85 16.92
N ASN A 731 -34.52 3.05 17.34
CA ASN A 731 -33.60 3.94 16.60
C ASN A 731 -32.17 3.93 17.17
N ASP A 732 -31.87 3.16 18.22
CA ASP A 732 -30.61 3.17 18.94
C ASP A 732 -30.02 1.79 19.12
N ARG A 733 -28.75 1.61 18.80
CA ARG A 733 -28.02 0.38 19.10
C ARG A 733 -26.54 0.58 19.39
N ILE A 734 -26.00 -0.34 20.15
CA ILE A 734 -24.58 -0.46 20.46
C ILE A 734 -24.13 -1.84 19.94
N PHE A 735 -22.97 -1.89 19.33
CA PHE A 735 -22.37 -3.15 18.93
C PHE A 735 -20.91 -3.26 19.36
N GLY A 736 -20.47 -4.48 19.56
CA GLY A 736 -19.09 -4.82 19.82
C GLY A 736 -18.66 -6.03 18.99
N ARG A 737 -17.44 -5.98 18.41
CA ARG A 737 -16.89 -7.05 17.58
C ARG A 737 -15.44 -7.32 17.94
N TYR A 738 -15.07 -8.60 17.96
CA TYR A 738 -13.69 -9.07 17.96
C TYR A 738 -13.47 -9.95 16.72
N LEU A 739 -12.46 -9.62 15.96
CA LEU A 739 -12.15 -10.32 14.72
C LEU A 739 -10.66 -10.62 14.66
N GLU A 740 -10.34 -11.86 14.39
CA GLU A 740 -9.02 -12.21 13.90
C GLU A 740 -9.04 -12.39 12.38
N THR A 741 -7.93 -12.06 11.75
CA THR A 741 -7.72 -12.30 10.33
C THR A 741 -6.28 -12.69 10.09
N VAL A 742 -6.06 -13.60 9.19
CA VAL A 742 -4.73 -14.08 8.82
C VAL A 742 -4.46 -13.76 7.36
N ARG A 743 -3.31 -13.15 7.09
CA ARG A 743 -2.78 -12.98 5.74
C ARG A 743 -1.56 -13.88 5.54
N MET A 744 -1.64 -14.77 4.59
CA MET A 744 -0.50 -15.59 4.18
C MET A 744 0.49 -14.74 3.37
N PRO A 745 1.79 -15.08 3.38
CA PRO A 745 2.77 -14.41 2.53
C PRO A 745 2.32 -14.36 1.07
N SER A 746 2.55 -13.22 0.44
CA SER A 746 2.24 -13.04 -0.99
C SER A 746 3.29 -13.75 -1.86
N ILE A 747 2.94 -14.03 -3.10
CA ILE A 747 3.89 -14.59 -4.06
C ILE A 747 5.09 -13.65 -4.28
N PHE A 748 4.90 -12.34 -4.10
CA PHE A 748 5.97 -11.34 -4.22
C PHE A 748 6.96 -11.42 -3.05
N GLU A 749 6.49 -11.72 -1.84
CA GLU A 749 7.34 -11.92 -0.65
C GLU A 749 8.07 -13.27 -0.68
N ASP A 750 7.44 -14.29 -1.24
CA ASP A 750 7.95 -15.67 -1.26
C ASP A 750 8.88 -15.99 -2.43
N THR A 751 9.01 -15.09 -3.42
CA THR A 751 9.82 -15.33 -4.62
C THR A 751 11.03 -14.40 -4.71
N ILE A 752 12.13 -14.92 -5.25
CA ILE A 752 13.33 -14.14 -5.54
C ILE A 752 13.08 -13.20 -6.73
N GLY A 753 13.49 -11.96 -6.61
CA GLY A 753 13.42 -10.97 -7.65
C GLY A 753 13.89 -9.62 -7.16
N PHE A 754 13.85 -8.61 -8.01
CA PHE A 754 14.23 -7.27 -7.61
C PHE A 754 13.50 -6.84 -6.32
N SER A 755 14.27 -6.33 -5.35
CA SER A 755 13.83 -5.79 -4.06
C SER A 755 13.24 -6.75 -3.01
N GLY A 756 13.50 -8.02 -3.10
CA GLY A 756 13.09 -8.99 -2.06
C GLY A 756 14.20 -9.92 -1.59
N GLY A 757 15.41 -9.63 -1.96
CA GLY A 757 16.62 -10.39 -1.70
C GLY A 757 17.60 -10.07 -2.82
N ARG A 758 18.64 -9.32 -2.49
CA ARG A 758 19.59 -8.85 -3.51
C ARG A 758 20.39 -9.96 -4.15
N GLU A 759 20.52 -11.09 -3.44
CA GLU A 759 21.36 -12.18 -3.91
C GLU A 759 20.52 -13.43 -4.16
N PRO A 760 20.57 -13.99 -5.35
CA PRO A 760 19.81 -15.19 -5.70
C PRO A 760 20.13 -16.40 -4.80
N ASN A 761 21.33 -16.43 -4.21
CA ASN A 761 21.79 -17.46 -3.27
C ASN A 761 21.44 -17.15 -1.80
N TYR A 762 20.89 -15.98 -1.50
CA TYR A 762 20.40 -15.65 -0.18
C TYR A 762 19.22 -16.56 0.18
N THR A 763 19.28 -17.17 1.35
CA THR A 763 18.18 -17.95 1.90
C THR A 763 17.41 -17.06 2.87
N PRO A 764 16.26 -16.50 2.45
CA PRO A 764 15.45 -15.69 3.35
C PRO A 764 14.90 -16.55 4.50
N PRO A 765 14.55 -15.97 5.63
CA PRO A 765 13.79 -16.67 6.65
C PRO A 765 12.45 -17.14 6.07
N VAL A 766 11.93 -18.24 6.60
CA VAL A 766 10.54 -18.64 6.31
C VAL A 766 9.61 -17.68 7.05
N TYR A 767 8.76 -17.01 6.29
CA TYR A 767 7.86 -16.01 6.85
C TYR A 767 6.66 -16.65 7.53
N LEU A 768 6.28 -16.09 8.68
CA LEU A 768 5.03 -16.42 9.34
C LEU A 768 3.86 -15.68 8.71
N PRO A 769 2.64 -16.22 8.79
CA PRO A 769 1.45 -15.45 8.45
C PRO A 769 1.33 -14.19 9.31
N GLU A 770 0.95 -13.06 8.71
CA GLU A 770 0.50 -11.92 9.47
C GLU A 770 -0.85 -12.25 10.12
N ARG A 771 -1.01 -11.89 11.39
CA ARG A 771 -2.29 -12.06 12.10
C ARG A 771 -2.74 -10.72 12.65
N SER A 772 -3.93 -10.30 12.28
CA SER A 772 -4.56 -9.11 12.87
C SER A 772 -5.57 -9.51 13.93
N HIS A 773 -5.60 -8.74 15.02
CA HIS A 773 -6.58 -8.78 16.09
C HIS A 773 -7.27 -7.42 16.10
N THR A 774 -8.53 -7.38 15.74
CA THR A 774 -9.31 -6.15 15.67
C THR A 774 -10.45 -6.16 16.68
N ILE A 775 -10.54 -5.10 17.46
CA ILE A 775 -11.70 -4.80 18.33
C ILE A 775 -12.39 -3.59 17.74
N GLU A 776 -13.70 -3.68 17.54
CA GLU A 776 -14.54 -2.56 17.18
C GLU A 776 -15.69 -2.43 18.19
N LEU A 777 -15.97 -1.19 18.60
CA LEU A 777 -17.12 -0.81 19.40
C LEU A 777 -17.84 0.34 18.68
N GLY A 778 -19.14 0.23 18.52
CA GLY A 778 -19.89 1.23 17.80
C GLY A 778 -21.21 1.56 18.46
N TYR A 779 -21.63 2.81 18.24
CA TYR A 779 -22.96 3.33 18.57
C TYR A 779 -23.58 3.88 17.31
N VAL A 780 -24.83 3.54 17.05
CA VAL A 780 -25.60 4.03 15.90
C VAL A 780 -26.94 4.53 16.37
N ARG A 781 -27.32 5.74 15.88
CA ARG A 781 -28.64 6.30 16.12
C ARG A 781 -29.21 6.91 14.85
N ASN A 782 -30.49 6.62 14.58
CA ASN A 782 -31.32 7.35 13.63
C ASN A 782 -32.07 8.47 14.37
N PHE A 783 -31.99 9.68 13.88
CA PHE A 783 -32.56 10.90 14.46
C PHE A 783 -33.83 11.38 13.73
N GLN A 784 -34.40 10.62 12.81
CA GLN A 784 -35.61 11.03 12.08
C GLN A 784 -36.81 11.29 12.99
N ASP A 785 -36.79 10.72 14.21
CA ASP A 785 -37.76 10.98 15.26
C ASP A 785 -37.62 12.37 15.92
N LEU A 786 -36.44 13.01 15.80
CA LEU A 786 -36.11 14.26 16.49
C LEU A 786 -35.92 15.45 15.54
N VAL A 787 -35.59 15.20 14.28
CA VAL A 787 -35.33 16.25 13.27
C VAL A 787 -36.20 16.05 12.05
N ALA A 788 -36.59 17.13 11.41
CA ALA A 788 -37.39 17.09 10.17
C ALA A 788 -36.48 16.62 9.01
N ALA A 789 -36.33 15.31 8.85
CA ALA A 789 -35.63 14.70 7.73
C ALA A 789 -36.60 13.80 6.97
N GLU A 790 -36.79 14.06 5.67
CA GLU A 790 -37.68 13.25 4.84
C GLU A 790 -37.04 11.89 4.50
N ASN A 791 -35.73 11.91 4.25
CA ASN A 791 -35.02 10.72 3.78
C ASN A 791 -34.24 10.05 4.92
N HIS A 792 -33.32 10.75 5.58
CA HIS A 792 -32.51 10.19 6.67
C HIS A 792 -31.84 11.26 7.52
N ALA A 793 -31.58 10.87 8.78
CA ALA A 793 -30.75 11.61 9.73
C ALA A 793 -30.08 10.59 10.65
N ASP A 794 -28.84 10.21 10.35
CA ASP A 794 -28.13 9.14 11.04
C ASP A 794 -26.81 9.62 11.63
N LEU A 795 -26.44 9.01 12.72
CA LEU A 795 -25.13 9.16 13.36
C LEU A 795 -24.55 7.78 13.68
N ARG A 796 -23.30 7.61 13.40
CA ARG A 796 -22.51 6.46 13.77
C ARG A 796 -21.18 6.90 14.37
N ILE A 797 -20.82 6.34 15.53
CA ILE A 797 -19.54 6.54 16.20
C ILE A 797 -18.90 5.18 16.41
N ASN A 798 -17.67 5.00 15.98
CA ASN A 798 -16.91 3.77 16.11
C ASN A 798 -15.57 4.02 16.80
N TYR A 799 -15.23 3.16 17.73
CA TYR A 799 -13.86 2.94 18.16
C TYR A 799 -13.32 1.68 17.48
N TYR A 800 -12.07 1.74 17.01
CA TYR A 800 -11.36 0.59 16.50
C TYR A 800 -9.96 0.48 17.10
N ASN A 801 -9.48 -0.75 17.24
CA ASN A 801 -8.10 -1.07 17.57
C ASN A 801 -7.70 -2.33 16.82
N THR A 802 -6.72 -2.22 15.92
CA THR A 802 -6.18 -3.32 15.13
C THR A 802 -4.70 -3.50 15.45
N VAL A 803 -4.33 -4.70 15.90
CA VAL A 803 -2.94 -5.10 16.15
C VAL A 803 -2.58 -6.19 15.14
N VAL A 804 -1.63 -5.92 14.26
CA VAL A 804 -1.10 -6.89 13.31
C VAL A 804 0.21 -7.44 13.85
N THR A 805 0.28 -8.73 14.15
CA THR A 805 1.50 -9.42 14.57
C THR A 805 2.22 -10.02 13.36
N ASN A 806 3.55 -10.20 13.46
CA ASN A 806 4.43 -10.64 12.36
C ASN A 806 4.27 -9.77 11.10
N ALA A 807 4.07 -8.46 11.29
CA ALA A 807 3.81 -7.57 10.18
C ALA A 807 5.03 -7.47 9.26
N PHE A 808 4.82 -7.66 7.96
CA PHE A 808 5.89 -7.53 6.99
C PHE A 808 6.38 -6.09 6.90
N ASP A 809 7.67 -5.95 6.94
CA ASP A 809 8.40 -4.72 6.69
C ASP A 809 9.65 -5.04 5.86
N ARG A 810 10.56 -4.15 5.81
CA ARG A 810 11.82 -4.25 5.12
C ARG A 810 12.93 -3.67 6.00
N ASN A 811 14.08 -4.32 6.00
CA ASN A 811 15.25 -3.78 6.65
C ASN A 811 16.02 -2.79 5.75
N ASP A 812 17.05 -2.19 6.28
CA ASP A 812 17.94 -1.24 5.61
C ASP A 812 18.67 -1.81 4.36
N ARG A 813 18.70 -3.12 4.19
CA ARG A 813 19.28 -3.80 3.02
C ARG A 813 18.26 -4.12 1.94
N LEU A 814 17.06 -3.59 2.08
CA LEU A 814 15.95 -3.81 1.15
C LEU A 814 15.47 -5.28 1.11
N VAL A 815 15.71 -6.03 2.18
CA VAL A 815 15.25 -7.41 2.33
C VAL A 815 13.98 -7.40 3.16
N PHE A 816 13.00 -8.21 2.78
CA PHE A 816 11.79 -8.38 3.57
C PHE A 816 12.12 -8.96 4.94
N THR A 817 11.49 -8.44 5.94
CA THR A 817 11.56 -8.86 7.35
C THR A 817 10.17 -8.80 7.95
N GLN A 818 10.03 -9.30 9.16
CA GLN A 818 8.78 -9.19 9.91
C GLN A 818 9.08 -8.51 11.24
N VAL A 819 8.25 -7.52 11.57
CA VAL A 819 8.29 -6.84 12.87
C VAL A 819 7.26 -7.48 13.81
N ASP A 820 7.46 -7.34 15.10
CA ASP A 820 6.61 -7.99 16.11
C ASP A 820 5.16 -7.53 16.01
N LYS A 821 4.92 -6.21 15.89
CA LYS A 821 3.58 -5.63 15.87
C LYS A 821 3.50 -4.36 15.03
N HIS A 822 2.39 -4.20 14.34
CA HIS A 822 1.91 -2.92 13.81
C HIS A 822 0.54 -2.65 14.42
N ASN A 823 0.40 -1.57 15.19
CA ASN A 823 -0.80 -1.22 15.93
C ASN A 823 -1.40 0.10 15.42
N THR A 824 -2.69 0.05 15.10
CA THR A 824 -3.47 1.23 14.68
C THR A 824 -4.80 1.27 15.42
N ALA A 825 -5.13 2.42 16.02
CA ALA A 825 -6.37 2.62 16.76
C ALA A 825 -6.90 4.04 16.56
N GLY A 826 -8.22 4.19 16.58
CA GLY A 826 -8.86 5.49 16.39
C GLY A 826 -10.35 5.52 16.75
N LEU A 827 -10.90 6.70 16.61
CA LEU A 827 -12.33 7.01 16.71
C LEU A 827 -12.79 7.53 15.35
N GLU A 828 -13.90 7.02 14.86
CA GLU A 828 -14.55 7.48 13.64
C GLU A 828 -15.98 7.96 13.93
N LEU A 829 -16.35 9.08 13.36
CA LEU A 829 -17.71 9.58 13.37
C LEU A 829 -18.20 9.69 11.92
N LEU A 830 -19.36 9.16 11.65
CA LEU A 830 -20.10 9.33 10.40
C LEU A 830 -21.49 9.89 10.74
N ALA A 831 -21.89 10.94 10.06
CA ALA A 831 -23.24 11.51 10.18
C ALA A 831 -23.76 11.87 8.79
N ARG A 832 -25.05 11.71 8.56
CA ARG A 832 -25.73 12.15 7.33
C ARG A 832 -27.08 12.75 7.66
N TYR A 833 -27.48 13.68 6.81
CA TYR A 833 -28.79 14.36 6.87
C TYR A 833 -29.31 14.62 5.47
N ASP A 834 -30.59 14.36 5.24
CA ASP A 834 -31.27 14.69 3.99
C ASP A 834 -32.76 14.95 4.25
N ASN A 835 -33.22 16.17 3.96
CA ASN A 835 -34.62 16.56 4.07
C ASN A 835 -35.30 16.80 2.71
N GLY A 836 -34.76 16.23 1.63
CA GLY A 836 -35.23 16.36 0.28
C GLY A 836 -34.56 17.51 -0.49
N TRP A 837 -34.40 18.68 0.08
CA TRP A 837 -33.80 19.82 -0.61
C TRP A 837 -32.44 20.27 -0.07
N VAL A 838 -32.10 19.95 1.18
CA VAL A 838 -30.76 20.08 1.76
C VAL A 838 -30.27 18.72 2.16
N PHE A 839 -29.08 18.34 1.75
CA PHE A 839 -28.44 17.10 2.16
C PHE A 839 -26.97 17.34 2.47
N GLY A 840 -26.42 16.48 3.29
CA GLY A 840 -25.00 16.51 3.62
C GLY A 840 -24.58 15.34 4.45
N ASP A 841 -23.27 15.10 4.47
CA ASP A 841 -22.63 14.13 5.31
C ASP A 841 -21.35 14.68 5.93
N LEU A 842 -21.00 14.14 7.08
CA LEU A 842 -19.80 14.48 7.83
C LEU A 842 -19.10 13.18 8.27
N GLY A 843 -17.85 13.07 7.91
CA GLY A 843 -16.96 12.00 8.38
C GLY A 843 -15.78 12.61 9.13
N VAL A 844 -15.46 12.07 10.31
CA VAL A 844 -14.30 12.44 11.11
C VAL A 844 -13.56 11.17 11.50
N ASP A 845 -12.25 11.16 11.30
CA ASP A 845 -11.34 10.14 11.81
C ASP A 845 -10.34 10.81 12.77
N TYR A 846 -10.25 10.30 13.98
CA TYR A 846 -9.29 10.74 14.99
C TYR A 846 -8.42 9.57 15.42
N ARG A 847 -7.13 9.61 15.09
CA ARG A 847 -6.18 8.57 15.40
C ARG A 847 -5.71 8.64 16.84
N LEU A 848 -5.85 7.51 17.54
CA LEU A 848 -5.33 7.31 18.91
C LEU A 848 -3.93 6.71 18.88
N LYS A 849 -3.71 5.68 18.03
CA LYS A 849 -2.44 4.97 17.89
C LYS A 849 -2.06 4.76 16.43
N ASN A 850 -0.76 4.80 16.15
CA ASN A 850 -0.14 4.37 14.90
C ASN A 850 1.32 4.08 15.22
N GLU A 851 1.63 2.87 15.61
CA GLU A 851 2.94 2.48 16.11
C GLU A 851 3.37 1.13 15.55
N VAL A 852 4.66 0.95 15.37
CA VAL A 852 5.31 -0.31 15.01
C VAL A 852 6.27 -0.68 16.13
N CYS A 853 6.17 -1.91 16.61
CA CYS A 853 6.99 -2.43 17.69
C CYS A 853 7.84 -3.57 17.18
N ASP A 854 9.14 -3.54 17.52
CA ASP A 854 10.09 -4.61 17.20
C ASP A 854 11.31 -4.55 18.12
N GLU A 855 11.47 -5.54 18.96
CA GLU A 855 12.56 -5.61 19.91
C GLU A 855 13.93 -5.64 19.21
N VAL A 856 14.05 -6.38 18.11
CA VAL A 856 15.31 -6.52 17.38
C VAL A 856 15.72 -5.22 16.71
N SER A 857 14.79 -4.54 16.05
CA SER A 857 15.05 -3.24 15.44
C SER A 857 15.48 -2.21 16.46
N LEU A 858 14.80 -2.16 17.62
CA LEU A 858 15.19 -1.25 18.69
C LEU A 858 16.59 -1.55 19.21
N MET A 859 16.94 -2.81 19.47
CA MET A 859 18.28 -3.16 19.96
C MET A 859 19.38 -2.75 18.97
N VAL A 860 19.12 -2.87 17.68
CA VAL A 860 20.07 -2.45 16.64
C VAL A 860 20.17 -0.93 16.55
N MET A 861 19.07 -0.22 16.71
CA MET A 861 19.00 1.22 16.51
C MET A 861 19.35 2.04 17.75
N ASP A 862 18.97 1.58 18.94
CA ASP A 862 19.26 2.24 20.22
C ASP A 862 19.85 1.25 21.24
N PRO A 863 21.04 0.71 20.95
CA PRO A 863 21.65 -0.31 21.80
C PRO A 863 21.99 0.20 23.21
N TYR A 864 22.11 1.51 23.40
CA TYR A 864 22.37 2.14 24.70
C TYR A 864 21.13 2.73 25.36
N ASN A 865 19.94 2.49 24.78
CA ASN A 865 18.69 3.04 25.28
C ASN A 865 18.74 4.56 25.55
N GLN A 866 19.37 5.31 24.62
CA GLN A 866 19.53 6.77 24.76
C GLN A 866 18.23 7.55 24.55
N PHE A 867 17.23 6.91 23.91
CA PHE A 867 15.90 7.50 23.71
C PHE A 867 14.92 7.22 24.85
N GLY A 868 15.33 6.43 25.85
CA GLY A 868 14.40 5.93 26.86
C GLY A 868 13.60 4.70 26.46
N GLY A 869 13.98 4.04 25.38
CA GLY A 869 13.76 2.63 25.08
C GLY A 869 12.36 2.08 24.98
N SER A 870 11.46 2.73 24.25
CA SER A 870 10.25 2.02 23.80
C SER A 870 10.58 1.07 22.65
N GLU A 871 10.13 -0.18 22.73
CA GLU A 871 10.17 -1.13 21.62
C GLU A 871 9.23 -0.73 20.48
N CYS A 872 8.44 0.30 20.67
CA CYS A 872 7.46 0.82 19.74
C CYS A 872 7.84 2.23 19.28
N THR A 873 7.77 2.46 17.97
CA THR A 873 7.99 3.76 17.35
C THR A 873 6.75 4.20 16.58
N THR A 874 6.52 5.50 16.52
CA THR A 874 5.44 6.07 15.73
C THR A 874 5.60 5.68 14.26
N ALA A 875 4.58 5.11 13.66
CA ALA A 875 4.49 4.67 12.27
C ALA A 875 5.52 3.62 11.84
N GLY A 876 6.73 3.55 12.39
CA GLY A 876 7.73 2.54 12.07
C GLY A 876 9.16 3.00 12.19
N PHE A 877 10.08 2.07 12.02
CA PHE A 877 11.51 2.29 12.17
C PHE A 877 12.13 2.90 10.91
N PRO A 878 13.21 3.69 11.04
CA PRO A 878 14.00 4.17 9.92
C PRO A 878 14.45 3.01 9.02
N GLY A 879 14.34 3.18 7.71
CA GLY A 879 14.68 2.15 6.72
C GLY A 879 13.54 1.18 6.40
N GLY A 880 12.58 1.00 7.28
CA GLY A 880 11.37 0.22 7.02
C GLY A 880 10.41 0.94 6.06
N TYR A 881 9.56 0.21 5.35
CA TYR A 881 8.53 0.84 4.52
C TYR A 881 7.23 1.12 5.28
N LEU A 882 7.02 0.49 6.44
CA LEU A 882 5.85 0.77 7.29
C LEU A 882 5.84 2.23 7.76
N ARG A 883 7.01 2.87 7.89
CA ARG A 883 7.12 4.30 8.21
C ARG A 883 6.30 5.20 7.28
N THR A 884 6.10 4.81 6.05
CA THR A 884 5.29 5.56 5.08
C THR A 884 3.79 5.52 5.36
N GLN A 885 3.36 4.74 6.35
CA GLN A 885 1.97 4.62 6.80
C GLN A 885 1.65 5.56 7.99
N LEU A 886 2.45 6.59 8.18
CA LEU A 886 2.19 7.66 9.14
C LEU A 886 0.88 8.39 8.79
N GLN A 887 -0.12 8.24 9.63
CA GLN A 887 -1.45 8.84 9.41
C GLN A 887 -1.51 10.27 9.95
N PRO A 888 -2.31 11.16 9.34
CA PRO A 888 -2.73 12.41 9.97
C PRO A 888 -3.36 12.16 11.36
N LYS A 889 -3.19 13.07 12.31
CA LYS A 889 -3.77 12.91 13.64
C LYS A 889 -5.30 12.89 13.60
N TYR A 890 -5.88 13.71 12.73
CA TYR A 890 -7.30 13.68 12.41
C TYR A 890 -7.57 14.14 10.99
N SER A 891 -8.65 13.62 10.43
CA SER A 891 -9.15 13.95 9.09
C SER A 891 -10.64 14.24 9.19
N ILE A 892 -11.08 15.27 8.47
CA ILE A 892 -12.48 15.70 8.41
C ILE A 892 -12.90 15.76 6.95
N HIS A 893 -13.99 15.09 6.61
CA HIS A 893 -14.62 15.13 5.30
C HIS A 893 -16.06 15.64 5.50
N ALA A 894 -16.47 16.66 4.78
CA ALA A 894 -17.81 17.20 4.84
C ALA A 894 -18.34 17.45 3.43
N ASN A 895 -19.53 16.96 3.14
CA ASN A 895 -20.28 17.24 1.93
C ASN A 895 -21.53 18.04 2.29
N LEU A 896 -21.89 18.99 1.46
CA LEU A 896 -23.13 19.77 1.57
C LEU A 896 -23.69 20.00 0.18
N GLY A 897 -24.96 19.71 -0.01
CA GLY A 897 -25.65 19.89 -1.28
C GLY A 897 -27.05 20.48 -1.09
N LEU A 898 -27.52 21.15 -2.15
CA LEU A 898 -28.83 21.75 -2.26
C LEU A 898 -29.50 21.27 -3.55
N ARG A 899 -30.77 20.89 -3.48
CA ARG A 899 -31.60 20.51 -4.63
C ARG A 899 -32.64 21.56 -4.89
N PHE A 900 -32.82 21.92 -6.16
CA PHE A 900 -33.77 22.91 -6.65
C PHE A 900 -34.52 22.36 -7.87
N LEU A 901 -35.61 23.01 -8.26
CA LEU A 901 -36.39 22.69 -9.47
C LEU A 901 -36.86 21.22 -9.47
N ASP A 902 -37.46 20.77 -8.38
CA ASP A 902 -37.90 19.37 -8.21
C ASP A 902 -36.73 18.38 -8.46
N GLU A 903 -35.63 18.60 -7.77
CA GLU A 903 -34.37 17.82 -7.83
C GLU A 903 -33.63 17.87 -9.18
N ARG A 904 -34.11 18.64 -10.17
CA ARG A 904 -33.44 18.75 -11.48
C ARG A 904 -32.15 19.55 -11.43
N LEU A 905 -31.98 20.45 -10.48
CA LEU A 905 -30.75 21.20 -10.27
C LEU A 905 -30.20 20.88 -8.90
N GLU A 906 -28.98 20.31 -8.87
CA GLU A 906 -28.24 20.04 -7.66
C GLU A 906 -26.93 20.84 -7.67
N VAL A 907 -26.64 21.50 -6.56
CA VAL A 907 -25.40 22.26 -6.34
C VAL A 907 -24.80 21.82 -5.02
N GLY A 908 -23.55 21.50 -5.01
CA GLY A 908 -22.91 21.03 -3.79
C GLY A 908 -21.41 21.30 -3.72
N SER A 909 -20.89 21.09 -2.53
CA SER A 909 -19.47 21.23 -2.23
C SER A 909 -19.01 20.12 -1.30
N ARG A 910 -17.76 19.69 -1.49
CA ARG A 910 -17.06 18.81 -0.59
C ARG A 910 -15.82 19.50 -0.03
N MET A 911 -15.63 19.39 1.25
CA MET A 911 -14.47 19.91 1.97
C MET A 911 -13.72 18.74 2.62
N ARG A 912 -12.40 18.74 2.52
CA ARG A 912 -11.53 17.76 3.15
C ARG A 912 -10.41 18.47 3.90
N TYR A 913 -10.19 18.06 5.13
CA TYR A 913 -9.09 18.53 5.94
C TYR A 913 -8.32 17.35 6.52
N HIS A 914 -7.01 17.38 6.38
CA HIS A 914 -6.08 16.45 7.05
C HIS A 914 -5.11 17.26 7.90
N SER A 915 -4.96 16.88 9.16
CA SER A 915 -4.00 17.51 10.05
C SER A 915 -2.57 17.15 9.65
N LYS A 916 -1.61 17.96 10.07
CA LYS A 916 -0.19 17.60 9.97
C LYS A 916 0.11 16.34 10.79
N ALA A 917 1.12 15.60 10.37
CA ALA A 917 1.70 14.50 11.12
C ALA A 917 3.22 14.50 10.93
N LYS A 918 3.95 14.06 11.94
CA LYS A 918 5.39 13.87 11.90
C LYS A 918 5.76 12.66 12.75
N ASN A 919 6.71 11.88 12.30
CA ASN A 919 7.30 10.83 13.11
C ASN A 919 8.37 11.46 14.03
N GLU A 920 7.97 11.82 15.22
CA GLU A 920 8.85 12.49 16.20
C GLU A 920 9.93 11.52 16.72
N ASP A 921 9.59 10.23 16.89
CA ASP A 921 10.54 9.21 17.34
C ASP A 921 11.67 9.04 16.30
N GLU A 922 11.32 8.98 15.01
CA GLU A 922 12.29 8.93 13.91
C GLU A 922 13.16 10.21 13.87
N ALA A 923 12.55 11.38 14.09
CA ALA A 923 13.26 12.65 14.14
C ALA A 923 14.30 12.67 15.28
N GLU A 924 13.91 12.20 16.45
CA GLU A 924 14.80 12.11 17.60
C GLU A 924 15.95 11.12 17.36
N MET A 925 15.65 9.95 16.77
CA MET A 925 16.66 8.96 16.38
C MET A 925 17.66 9.55 15.39
N MET A 926 17.20 10.29 14.39
CA MET A 926 18.05 10.89 13.37
C MET A 926 18.94 12.02 13.94
N ASP A 927 18.43 12.81 14.86
CA ASP A 927 19.20 13.87 15.51
C ASP A 927 20.31 13.27 16.39
N LYS A 928 20.00 12.20 17.13
CA LYS A 928 20.96 11.55 18.03
C LYS A 928 21.98 10.67 17.30
N TYR A 929 21.62 10.07 16.17
CA TYR A 929 22.46 9.12 15.41
C TYR A 929 22.52 9.42 13.90
N PRO A 930 22.95 10.61 13.50
CA PRO A 930 22.89 11.01 12.09
C PRO A 930 23.70 10.08 11.16
N TYR A 931 24.77 9.47 11.65
CA TYR A 931 25.63 8.59 10.84
C TYR A 931 25.10 7.18 10.67
N GLN A 932 24.29 6.68 11.59
CA GLN A 932 23.68 5.35 11.47
C GLN A 932 22.48 5.36 10.50
N TYR A 933 21.81 6.48 10.37
CA TYR A 933 20.58 6.61 9.57
C TYR A 933 20.75 7.38 8.28
N ALA A 934 21.78 8.21 8.15
CA ALA A 934 22.05 9.01 6.96
C ALA A 934 22.18 8.20 5.65
N PRO A 935 22.72 6.98 5.62
CA PRO A 935 22.80 6.21 4.37
C PRO A 935 21.46 5.78 3.81
N LEU A 936 20.41 5.73 4.66
CA LEU A 936 19.11 5.17 4.32
C LEU A 936 18.05 6.21 4.01
N ASN A 937 18.40 7.48 4.20
CA ASN A 937 17.51 8.65 4.13
C ASN A 937 17.22 9.19 5.52
N ASN A 938 17.93 10.43 6.15
CA ASN A 938 16.97 11.13 5.50
C ASN A 938 16.13 11.93 6.45
N ASP A 939 15.07 12.46 6.02
CA ASP A 939 14.19 13.24 6.85
C ASP A 939 13.16 12.36 7.57
N PRO A 940 12.75 12.69 8.80
CA PRO A 940 11.67 12.03 9.48
C PRO A 940 10.40 12.09 8.63
N MET A 941 9.66 10.99 8.56
CA MET A 941 8.41 10.97 7.81
C MET A 941 7.45 12.01 8.35
N SER A 942 6.90 12.83 7.46
CA SER A 942 5.97 13.90 7.83
C SER A 942 4.97 14.23 6.73
N TRP A 943 3.83 14.79 7.13
CA TRP A 943 2.81 15.33 6.25
C TRP A 943 2.43 16.74 6.70
N ASN A 944 2.32 17.65 5.76
CA ASN A 944 1.76 18.96 6.02
C ASN A 944 0.23 18.88 6.16
N ALA A 945 -0.37 19.82 6.89
CA ALA A 945 -1.80 19.96 6.92
C ALA A 945 -2.33 20.34 5.52
N VAL A 946 -3.42 19.71 5.11
CA VAL A 946 -4.03 19.90 3.79
C VAL A 946 -5.49 20.26 3.98
N PHE A 947 -5.93 21.32 3.32
CA PHE A 947 -7.34 21.67 3.16
C PHE A 947 -7.68 21.79 1.69
N THR A 948 -8.68 21.06 1.22
CA THR A 948 -9.18 21.16 -0.15
C THR A 948 -10.68 21.28 -0.14
N ALA A 949 -11.22 22.03 -1.10
CA ALA A 949 -12.63 22.12 -1.37
C ALA A 949 -12.90 21.88 -2.85
N ASP A 950 -13.95 21.12 -3.12
CA ASP A 950 -14.46 20.86 -4.46
C ASP A 950 -15.90 21.38 -4.52
N ALA A 951 -16.39 21.76 -5.71
CA ALA A 951 -17.78 22.15 -5.92
C ALA A 951 -18.30 21.60 -7.24
N TYR A 952 -19.59 21.30 -7.28
CA TYR A 952 -20.23 20.80 -8.48
C TYR A 952 -21.61 21.42 -8.68
N VAL A 953 -22.03 21.38 -9.93
CA VAL A 953 -23.39 21.67 -10.37
C VAL A 953 -23.82 20.53 -11.28
N ASN A 954 -24.92 19.89 -10.93
CA ASN A 954 -25.56 18.86 -11.76
C ASN A 954 -26.92 19.36 -12.18
N TYR A 955 -27.21 19.37 -13.50
CA TYR A 955 -28.45 19.83 -14.06
C TYR A 955 -29.09 18.78 -14.99
N GLN A 956 -30.21 18.21 -14.54
CA GLN A 956 -31.05 17.32 -15.33
C GLN A 956 -31.94 18.16 -16.23
N PHE A 957 -31.55 18.32 -17.49
CA PHE A 957 -32.29 19.11 -18.46
C PHE A 957 -33.67 18.47 -18.76
N ASN A 958 -33.67 17.18 -19.01
CA ASN A 958 -34.87 16.35 -19.15
C ASN A 958 -34.55 14.93 -18.66
N LYS A 959 -35.47 13.98 -18.77
CA LYS A 959 -35.26 12.59 -18.32
C LYS A 959 -34.04 11.91 -18.98
N ASP A 960 -33.66 12.33 -20.18
CA ASP A 960 -32.67 11.67 -21.03
C ASP A 960 -31.32 12.40 -21.08
N LEU A 961 -31.25 13.68 -20.61
CA LEU A 961 -30.05 14.51 -20.78
C LEU A 961 -29.69 15.23 -19.49
N SER A 962 -28.46 15.07 -19.03
CA SER A 962 -27.89 15.78 -17.89
C SER A 962 -26.56 16.45 -18.23
N PHE A 963 -26.27 17.54 -17.53
CA PHE A 963 -25.04 18.31 -17.57
C PHE A 963 -24.42 18.38 -16.19
N GLU A 964 -23.14 18.18 -16.12
CA GLU A 964 -22.37 18.25 -14.89
C GLU A 964 -21.19 19.18 -15.05
N LEU A 965 -21.00 20.09 -14.10
CA LEU A 965 -19.80 20.90 -13.98
C LEU A 965 -19.18 20.65 -12.61
N LEU A 966 -17.95 20.17 -12.59
CA LEU A 966 -17.19 19.87 -11.39
C LEU A 966 -15.93 20.72 -11.36
N ALA A 967 -15.64 21.37 -10.23
CA ALA A 967 -14.37 22.02 -9.97
C ALA A 967 -13.71 21.39 -8.74
N THR A 968 -12.57 20.73 -8.93
CA THR A 968 -11.78 20.15 -7.84
C THR A 968 -10.64 21.10 -7.44
N ASN A 969 -10.25 21.06 -6.16
CA ASN A 969 -9.22 21.92 -5.58
C ASN A 969 -9.49 23.41 -5.90
N LEU A 970 -10.68 23.90 -5.50
CA LEU A 970 -11.16 25.27 -5.79
C LEU A 970 -10.15 26.36 -5.43
N PHE A 971 -9.42 26.18 -4.35
CA PHE A 971 -8.46 27.15 -3.84
C PHE A 971 -7.09 27.05 -4.52
N ASP A 972 -6.90 26.10 -5.44
CA ASP A 972 -5.65 25.89 -6.16
C ASP A 972 -4.46 25.63 -5.20
N GLU A 973 -4.74 24.83 -4.15
CA GLU A 973 -3.73 24.48 -3.14
C GLU A 973 -2.67 23.55 -3.73
N TYR A 974 -1.42 23.85 -3.41
CA TYR A 974 -0.31 22.95 -3.64
C TYR A 974 -0.19 22.00 -2.44
N TYR A 975 -0.42 20.72 -2.65
CA TYR A 975 -0.37 19.74 -1.58
C TYR A 975 0.09 18.37 -2.08
N ILE A 976 0.48 17.51 -1.15
CA ILE A 976 0.74 16.09 -1.37
C ILE A 976 -0.33 15.32 -0.60
N ASP A 977 -0.90 14.30 -1.24
CA ASP A 977 -1.88 13.44 -0.58
C ASP A 977 -1.22 12.72 0.60
N PRO A 978 -1.81 12.72 1.80
CA PRO A 978 -1.29 11.95 2.92
C PRO A 978 -1.22 10.45 2.58
N LEU A 979 -0.25 9.75 3.14
CA LEU A 979 -0.04 8.31 2.97
C LEU A 979 0.26 7.85 1.54
N THR A 980 0.42 8.77 0.58
CA THR A 980 0.88 8.41 -0.76
C THR A 980 2.35 7.99 -0.74
N ARG A 981 2.66 6.95 -1.48
CA ARG A 981 4.04 6.51 -1.69
C ARG A 981 4.66 7.10 -2.96
N SER A 982 3.90 7.85 -3.73
CA SER A 982 4.35 8.43 -4.99
C SER A 982 5.13 9.73 -4.84
N MET A 983 4.91 10.48 -3.74
CA MET A 983 5.61 11.74 -3.43
C MET A 983 5.54 12.79 -4.55
N MET A 984 4.40 12.86 -5.21
CA MET A 984 4.10 13.84 -6.26
C MET A 984 3.06 14.84 -5.76
N PRO A 985 3.17 16.13 -6.13
CA PRO A 985 2.15 17.10 -5.76
C PRO A 985 0.84 16.76 -6.47
N ALA A 986 -0.26 17.03 -5.80
CA ALA A 986 -1.60 16.82 -6.33
C ALA A 986 -1.94 17.85 -7.43
N PRO A 987 -2.95 17.56 -8.28
CA PRO A 987 -3.40 18.49 -9.29
C PRO A 987 -3.88 19.81 -8.68
N GLY A 988 -3.52 20.91 -9.30
CA GLY A 988 -4.11 22.22 -9.04
C GLY A 988 -5.59 22.25 -9.43
N ARG A 989 -6.23 23.42 -9.28
CA ARG A 989 -7.64 23.57 -9.62
C ARG A 989 -7.94 23.04 -11.02
N THR A 990 -8.85 22.07 -11.08
CA THR A 990 -9.27 21.41 -12.32
C THR A 990 -10.77 21.55 -12.46
N VAL A 991 -11.22 22.02 -13.61
CA VAL A 991 -12.64 22.12 -13.97
C VAL A 991 -12.96 21.05 -15.00
N ARG A 992 -14.00 20.28 -14.75
CA ARG A 992 -14.50 19.21 -15.62
C ARG A 992 -15.93 19.51 -16.03
N PHE A 993 -16.23 19.24 -17.28
CA PHE A 993 -17.56 19.31 -17.85
C PHE A 993 -17.94 17.94 -18.40
N ASN A 994 -19.13 17.48 -18.01
CA ASN A 994 -19.69 16.21 -18.45
C ASN A 994 -21.05 16.41 -19.09
N ILE A 995 -21.33 15.61 -20.11
CA ILE A 995 -22.67 15.47 -20.72
C ILE A 995 -23.02 13.99 -20.64
N THR A 996 -24.15 13.65 -20.08
CA THR A 996 -24.67 12.28 -20.08
C THR A 996 -26.04 12.27 -20.75
N SER A 997 -26.21 11.38 -21.71
CA SER A 997 -27.49 11.15 -22.40
C SER A 997 -27.86 9.69 -22.28
N ARG A 998 -29.09 9.42 -21.83
CA ARG A 998 -29.66 8.09 -21.65
C ARG A 998 -31.02 8.01 -22.36
N PHE A 999 -31.24 6.97 -23.13
CA PHE A 999 -32.48 6.74 -23.90
C PHE A 999 -33.07 5.38 -23.61
#